data_a5d9fb429cbfc49f74ff43e3dd86e62c
#
_entry.id   a5d9fb429cbfc49f74ff43e3dd86e62c
#
_cell.length_a   1.000
_cell.length_b   1.000
_cell.length_c   1.000
_cell.angle_alpha   90.00
_cell.angle_beta   90.00
_cell.angle_gamma   90.00
#
_symmetry.space_group_name_H-M   'P 1'
#
loop_
_entity.id
_entity.type
_entity.pdbx_description
1 polymer ?
#
loop_
_entity_poly.entity_id
_entity_poly.type
_entity_poly.pdbx_seq_one_letter_code
_entity_poly.pdbx_strand_id
1 'polypeptide(L)'
;MLLTLGTIVESQTPPAAVADSIYKAAVNGGPESWKTAAEELRALLPGTPDSPTMHALLGGLYLRLGEQDSSRSALERAIQIDSTLASAHFGLGRVHLELRDKPKDAVRHFEAALRADSTYADAHAQLSLAYQKQGKRRLARRQADLAIRYEPRLALPYRILAETYAEDKNRAASLIYFKRYLDRNPEDQETATTFCYELLEEEEWEQLFEVTSRLNDSRTLPLLATALIHKGEHEAALAAFRDYMATLEEEEAELYDDITPVGLKREALAYRTTIGKTREAFLDRFWMIRDPFKTSGGAMRRAEHYRRVWHARRHFGIKRFPWDRRGAVYIRYGEPFWRSTSKDMNAIVPAEAQQVQDLMASRLYGSESIDHTFVGPVYPIRHQSDAGLSLSGSPNGANGTLGLQGYKPVTAGSDWSTVPWESWIYTDIANGIEISFTDEFLSGNFDYAPIPTLSEDDFARFERGSGSPLTFISRLTELAPAALVAHVVSEKPDRYDLALLEPLHFYYEALAYRGEDGQTDLQINIALPIDNVAMDEDPDTTVVVERRVVLLRGAQEISRSVENLAVGINDMNRDQGLLAVERVDVKVQPGEYELRVQASRRNTNRVQVYGQILELEDFGKTDLMLSDLQIAQNVVEANPDRPSKFGRKGWDIQPAPARSFRAGEPLFVYYEIYNLNRDEFGQTRYQIGCEVETTTSEGKIKIPFLAKLRKKQGEKIGFEFEQTGTETDENDFFELDLSEAKPGSYELRMRVTDLTNQQTTSKHSMFTVSPTR
;
A
#
# COMPACT_ATOMS: atom_id res chain seq x y z
N MET A 1 -46.41 86.08 -17.70
CA MET A 1 -45.14 85.42 -17.49
C MET A 1 -45.29 84.61 -16.22
N LEU A 2 -45.76 83.38 -16.37
CA LEU A 2 -46.06 82.44 -15.28
C LEU A 2 -44.92 81.44 -15.20
N LEU A 3 -44.22 81.48 -14.09
CA LEU A 3 -43.16 80.50 -13.75
C LEU A 3 -43.88 79.32 -13.08
N THR A 4 -43.88 78.21 -13.76
CA THR A 4 -44.29 76.92 -13.18
C THR A 4 -43.08 76.33 -12.46
N LEU A 5 -43.14 76.25 -11.14
CA LEU A 5 -42.28 75.46 -10.29
C LEU A 5 -42.62 73.97 -10.50
N GLY A 6 -41.76 73.28 -11.21
CA GLY A 6 -41.75 71.79 -11.26
C GLY A 6 -41.15 71.21 -9.96
N THR A 7 -42.03 70.62 -9.16
CA THR A 7 -41.58 69.80 -8.05
C THR A 7 -40.87 68.53 -8.59
N ILE A 8 -39.60 68.46 -8.38
CA ILE A 8 -38.84 67.17 -8.56
C ILE A 8 -39.29 66.25 -7.43
N VAL A 9 -40.10 65.28 -7.74
CA VAL A 9 -40.36 64.16 -6.85
C VAL A 9 -39.14 63.26 -6.96
N GLU A 10 -38.16 63.38 -6.04
CA GLU A 10 -37.15 62.32 -5.79
C GLU A 10 -37.91 61.05 -5.38
N SER A 11 -37.90 60.05 -6.20
CA SER A 11 -38.39 58.72 -5.85
C SER A 11 -37.45 58.15 -4.79
N GLN A 12 -37.77 58.41 -3.51
CA GLN A 12 -37.11 57.75 -2.39
C GLN A 12 -37.36 56.25 -2.51
N THR A 13 -36.31 55.49 -2.73
CA THR A 13 -36.36 54.02 -2.64
C THR A 13 -36.97 53.61 -1.30
N PRO A 14 -37.93 52.68 -1.27
CA PRO A 14 -38.57 52.26 -0.03
C PRO A 14 -37.53 51.84 1.01
N PRO A 15 -37.62 52.22 2.28
CA PRO A 15 -36.63 51.91 3.33
C PRO A 15 -36.32 50.43 3.43
N ALA A 16 -37.27 49.54 3.12
CA ALA A 16 -37.06 48.11 3.06
C ALA A 16 -36.10 47.65 1.93
N ALA A 17 -36.15 48.33 0.77
CA ALA A 17 -35.26 48.05 -0.34
C ALA A 17 -33.82 48.53 -0.05
N VAL A 18 -33.70 49.67 0.66
CA VAL A 18 -32.40 50.16 1.14
C VAL A 18 -31.80 49.19 2.18
N ALA A 19 -32.61 48.70 3.12
CA ALA A 19 -32.21 47.74 4.13
C ALA A 19 -31.72 46.41 3.52
N ASP A 20 -32.43 45.89 2.51
CA ASP A 20 -32.04 44.69 1.78
C ASP A 20 -30.72 44.88 1.02
N SER A 21 -30.49 46.06 0.44
CA SER A 21 -29.24 46.43 -0.23
C SER A 21 -28.05 46.48 0.76
N ILE A 22 -28.21 47.09 1.93
CA ILE A 22 -27.21 47.15 3.01
C ILE A 22 -26.85 45.73 3.47
N TYR A 23 -27.87 44.90 3.71
CA TYR A 23 -27.66 43.52 4.14
C TYR A 23 -26.90 42.69 3.09
N LYS A 24 -27.30 42.76 1.81
CA LYS A 24 -26.66 42.04 0.72
C LYS A 24 -25.22 42.47 0.51
N ALA A 25 -24.91 43.76 0.65
CA ALA A 25 -23.57 44.29 0.56
C ALA A 25 -22.67 43.78 1.71
N ALA A 26 -23.23 43.66 2.92
CA ALA A 26 -22.49 43.25 4.11
C ALA A 26 -22.32 41.73 4.23
N VAL A 27 -23.24 40.93 3.66
CA VAL A 27 -23.33 39.47 3.95
C VAL A 27 -22.07 38.66 3.60
N ASN A 28 -21.36 39.11 2.56
CA ASN A 28 -20.12 38.52 2.11
C ASN A 28 -18.85 39.17 2.72
N GLY A 29 -19.06 40.19 3.61
CA GLY A 29 -17.98 40.86 4.33
C GLY A 29 -17.61 40.17 5.64
N GLY A 30 -16.59 40.68 6.30
CA GLY A 30 -16.18 40.22 7.62
C GLY A 30 -16.96 40.87 8.77
N PRO A 31 -16.59 40.56 10.04
CA PRO A 31 -17.29 41.05 11.24
C PRO A 31 -17.49 42.56 11.31
N GLU A 32 -16.50 43.35 10.85
CA GLU A 32 -16.64 44.83 10.80
C GLU A 32 -17.69 45.27 9.82
N SER A 33 -17.81 44.64 8.65
CA SER A 33 -18.87 44.92 7.67
C SER A 33 -20.26 44.60 8.23
N TRP A 34 -20.39 43.47 8.94
CA TRP A 34 -21.65 43.07 9.58
C TRP A 34 -22.06 44.05 10.69
N LYS A 35 -21.07 44.52 11.48
CA LYS A 35 -21.31 45.52 12.55
C LYS A 35 -21.77 46.85 11.99
N THR A 36 -21.08 47.35 10.96
CA THR A 36 -21.47 48.60 10.28
C THR A 36 -22.86 48.52 9.70
N ALA A 37 -23.19 47.42 9.00
CA ALA A 37 -24.51 47.20 8.45
C ALA A 37 -25.61 47.10 9.54
N ALA A 38 -25.30 46.47 10.68
CA ALA A 38 -26.23 46.41 11.82
C ALA A 38 -26.50 47.79 12.43
N GLU A 39 -25.48 48.65 12.52
CA GLU A 39 -25.58 50.04 12.98
C GLU A 39 -26.40 50.87 11.98
N GLU A 40 -26.17 50.74 10.67
CA GLU A 40 -26.95 51.42 9.63
C GLU A 40 -28.41 50.99 9.63
N LEU A 41 -28.73 49.68 9.70
CA LEU A 41 -30.08 49.18 9.78
C LEU A 41 -30.79 49.66 11.07
N ARG A 42 -30.05 49.71 12.18
CA ARG A 42 -30.59 50.22 13.45
C ARG A 42 -30.93 51.72 13.39
N ALA A 43 -30.15 52.51 12.65
CA ALA A 43 -30.43 53.91 12.42
C ALA A 43 -31.66 54.17 11.55
N LEU A 44 -31.96 53.24 10.63
CA LEU A 44 -33.17 53.31 9.78
C LEU A 44 -34.47 52.85 10.50
N LEU A 45 -34.32 52.03 11.56
CA LEU A 45 -35.47 51.41 12.26
C LEU A 45 -36.51 52.39 12.84
N PRO A 46 -36.13 53.57 13.42
CA PRO A 46 -37.13 54.56 13.89
C PRO A 46 -38.08 55.05 12.82
N GLY A 47 -37.66 55.05 11.55
CA GLY A 47 -38.54 55.42 10.39
C GLY A 47 -39.51 54.32 9.96
N THR A 48 -39.26 53.08 10.40
CA THR A 48 -40.07 51.89 10.03
C THR A 48 -40.15 50.89 11.20
N PRO A 49 -40.65 51.27 12.36
CA PRO A 49 -40.59 50.43 13.58
C PRO A 49 -41.38 49.12 13.48
N ASP A 50 -42.36 49.07 12.61
CA ASP A 50 -43.20 47.89 12.38
C ASP A 50 -42.86 47.15 11.07
N SER A 51 -41.62 47.29 10.58
CA SER A 51 -41.16 46.51 9.41
C SER A 51 -40.61 45.14 9.86
N PRO A 52 -41.31 44.01 9.60
CA PRO A 52 -40.85 42.69 10.01
C PRO A 52 -39.57 42.30 9.30
N THR A 53 -39.40 42.71 8.03
CA THR A 53 -38.22 42.45 7.24
C THR A 53 -36.95 43.11 7.81
N MET A 54 -37.05 44.40 8.26
CA MET A 54 -35.91 45.08 8.87
C MET A 54 -35.45 44.41 10.16
N HIS A 55 -36.38 44.02 11.02
CA HIS A 55 -36.08 43.28 12.22
C HIS A 55 -35.44 41.91 11.91
N ALA A 56 -35.91 41.20 10.85
CA ALA A 56 -35.34 39.94 10.44
C ALA A 56 -33.92 40.09 9.88
N LEU A 57 -33.63 41.10 9.06
CA LEU A 57 -32.30 41.41 8.54
C LEU A 57 -31.33 41.76 9.66
N LEU A 58 -31.76 42.62 10.60
CA LEU A 58 -30.99 43.01 11.76
C LEU A 58 -30.67 41.80 12.64
N GLY A 59 -31.64 40.93 12.91
CA GLY A 59 -31.45 39.67 13.61
C GLY A 59 -30.46 38.72 12.93
N GLY A 60 -30.47 38.68 11.60
CA GLY A 60 -29.54 37.91 10.81
C GLY A 60 -28.07 38.41 10.90
N LEU A 61 -27.87 39.73 10.98
CA LEU A 61 -26.54 40.33 11.21
C LEU A 61 -26.03 40.05 12.64
N TYR A 62 -26.89 40.21 13.66
CA TYR A 62 -26.52 39.86 15.04
C TYR A 62 -26.18 38.37 15.21
N LEU A 63 -26.89 37.49 14.46
CA LEU A 63 -26.52 36.07 14.44
C LEU A 63 -25.10 35.86 13.91
N ARG A 64 -24.73 36.53 12.82
CA ARG A 64 -23.35 36.47 12.27
C ARG A 64 -22.31 37.05 13.21
N LEU A 65 -22.66 38.09 13.98
CA LEU A 65 -21.80 38.66 15.03
C LEU A 65 -21.71 37.80 16.30
N GLY A 66 -22.51 36.74 16.41
CA GLY A 66 -22.57 35.90 17.59
C GLY A 66 -23.37 36.51 18.75
N GLU A 67 -24.08 37.64 18.51
CA GLU A 67 -24.88 38.35 19.51
C GLU A 67 -26.19 37.63 19.72
N GLN A 68 -26.23 36.61 20.56
CA GLN A 68 -27.35 35.69 20.75
C GLN A 68 -28.66 36.41 21.16
N ASP A 69 -28.59 37.26 22.20
CA ASP A 69 -29.81 37.91 22.74
C ASP A 69 -30.31 39.02 21.84
N SER A 70 -29.43 39.81 21.23
CA SER A 70 -29.79 40.83 20.23
C SER A 70 -30.45 40.20 19.01
N SER A 71 -29.86 39.10 18.49
CA SER A 71 -30.41 38.36 17.36
C SER A 71 -31.79 37.79 17.65
N ARG A 72 -31.92 37.11 18.80
CA ARG A 72 -33.18 36.52 19.22
C ARG A 72 -34.28 37.61 19.37
N SER A 73 -33.97 38.69 20.08
CA SER A 73 -34.96 39.77 20.32
C SER A 73 -35.45 40.40 19.01
N ALA A 74 -34.54 40.68 18.06
CA ALA A 74 -34.89 41.23 16.77
C ALA A 74 -35.75 40.26 15.95
N LEU A 75 -35.42 38.97 15.91
CA LEU A 75 -36.17 37.95 15.18
C LEU A 75 -37.55 37.67 15.83
N GLU A 76 -37.63 37.61 17.15
CA GLU A 76 -38.90 37.48 17.87
C GLU A 76 -39.81 38.70 17.59
N ARG A 77 -39.26 39.92 17.52
CA ARG A 77 -39.99 41.11 17.14
C ARG A 77 -40.51 41.03 15.71
N ALA A 78 -39.69 40.54 14.76
CA ALA A 78 -40.12 40.31 13.38
C ALA A 78 -41.32 39.35 13.33
N ILE A 79 -41.30 38.24 14.08
CA ILE A 79 -42.38 37.24 14.14
C ILE A 79 -43.63 37.81 14.85
N GLN A 80 -43.47 38.68 15.84
CA GLN A 80 -44.62 39.37 16.47
C GLN A 80 -45.36 40.28 15.49
N ILE A 81 -44.64 40.92 14.57
CA ILE A 81 -45.24 41.80 13.56
C ILE A 81 -45.84 40.95 12.40
N ASP A 82 -45.08 39.96 11.93
CA ASP A 82 -45.53 39.03 10.90
C ASP A 82 -45.13 37.59 11.26
N SER A 83 -46.12 36.86 11.78
CA SER A 83 -45.96 35.46 12.19
C SER A 83 -45.73 34.47 11.05
N THR A 84 -45.85 34.93 9.80
CA THR A 84 -45.64 34.09 8.59
C THR A 84 -44.32 34.40 7.90
N LEU A 85 -43.49 35.29 8.42
CA LEU A 85 -42.22 35.65 7.79
C LEU A 85 -41.21 34.51 7.88
N ALA A 86 -41.00 33.80 6.76
CA ALA A 86 -40.13 32.65 6.66
C ALA A 86 -38.67 32.94 7.10
N SER A 87 -38.13 34.11 6.69
CA SER A 87 -36.74 34.50 7.03
C SER A 87 -36.54 34.75 8.53
N ALA A 88 -37.56 35.26 9.26
CA ALA A 88 -37.48 35.46 10.70
C ALA A 88 -37.47 34.10 11.47
N HIS A 89 -38.39 33.20 11.06
CA HIS A 89 -38.36 31.84 11.59
C HIS A 89 -37.06 31.10 11.26
N PHE A 90 -36.56 31.20 10.04
CA PHE A 90 -35.26 30.63 9.64
C PHE A 90 -34.12 31.16 10.51
N GLY A 91 -34.03 32.49 10.68
CA GLY A 91 -33.05 33.13 11.56
C GLY A 91 -33.11 32.63 12.99
N LEU A 92 -34.29 32.53 13.58
CA LEU A 92 -34.49 32.07 14.96
C LEU A 92 -34.15 30.58 15.10
N GLY A 93 -34.46 29.77 14.08
CA GLY A 93 -34.00 28.37 14.02
C GLY A 93 -32.48 28.26 14.06
N ARG A 94 -31.76 29.13 13.34
CA ARG A 94 -30.29 29.19 13.35
C ARG A 94 -29.75 29.64 14.71
N VAL A 95 -30.34 30.64 15.36
CA VAL A 95 -29.98 31.06 16.73
C VAL A 95 -30.05 29.87 17.69
N HIS A 96 -31.11 29.08 17.62
CA HIS A 96 -31.28 27.90 18.45
C HIS A 96 -30.26 26.79 18.14
N LEU A 97 -29.93 26.60 16.85
CA LEU A 97 -29.02 25.54 16.42
C LEU A 97 -27.54 25.89 16.65
N GLU A 98 -27.15 27.11 16.24
CA GLU A 98 -25.74 27.51 16.16
C GLU A 98 -25.21 28.12 17.48
N LEU A 99 -26.04 28.99 18.12
CA LEU A 99 -25.61 29.73 19.32
C LEU A 99 -26.07 29.08 20.62
N ARG A 100 -27.15 28.32 20.61
CA ARG A 100 -27.71 27.72 21.84
C ARG A 100 -27.60 26.21 21.91
N ASP A 101 -27.20 25.57 20.85
CA ASP A 101 -27.12 24.10 20.68
C ASP A 101 -28.43 23.38 21.13
N LYS A 102 -29.57 23.93 20.70
CA LYS A 102 -30.92 23.41 20.99
C LYS A 102 -31.58 22.90 19.71
N PRO A 103 -31.16 21.75 19.15
CA PRO A 103 -31.67 21.29 17.86
C PRO A 103 -33.17 20.98 17.85
N LYS A 104 -33.78 20.65 19.01
CA LYS A 104 -35.24 20.46 19.10
C LYS A 104 -36.02 21.74 18.90
N ASP A 105 -35.56 22.85 19.46
CA ASP A 105 -36.17 24.14 19.32
C ASP A 105 -35.96 24.69 17.91
N ALA A 106 -34.78 24.51 17.35
CA ALA A 106 -34.44 24.86 15.97
C ALA A 106 -35.38 24.21 14.95
N VAL A 107 -35.67 22.90 15.11
CA VAL A 107 -36.60 22.17 14.21
C VAL A 107 -37.97 22.87 14.16
N ARG A 108 -38.55 23.27 15.29
CA ARG A 108 -39.86 23.96 15.30
C ARG A 108 -39.86 25.23 14.46
N HIS A 109 -38.78 25.99 14.51
CA HIS A 109 -38.64 27.24 13.77
C HIS A 109 -38.37 26.99 12.29
N PHE A 110 -37.51 26.03 11.93
CA PHE A 110 -37.31 25.68 10.52
C PHE A 110 -38.57 25.11 9.88
N GLU A 111 -39.36 24.29 10.59
CA GLU A 111 -40.64 23.81 10.12
C GLU A 111 -41.68 24.97 9.96
N ALA A 112 -41.62 26.00 10.82
CA ALA A 112 -42.44 27.20 10.65
C ALA A 112 -42.01 27.99 9.40
N ALA A 113 -40.71 28.14 9.16
CA ALA A 113 -40.20 28.76 7.93
C ALA A 113 -40.67 28.00 6.67
N LEU A 114 -40.64 26.66 6.70
CA LEU A 114 -41.08 25.81 5.59
C LEU A 114 -42.62 25.76 5.41
N ARG A 115 -43.40 26.04 6.44
CA ARG A 115 -44.85 26.26 6.28
C ARG A 115 -45.16 27.56 5.56
N ALA A 116 -44.34 28.58 5.74
CA ALA A 116 -44.47 29.86 5.05
C ALA A 116 -43.94 29.80 3.61
N ASP A 117 -42.80 29.13 3.42
CA ASP A 117 -42.17 28.88 2.11
C ASP A 117 -41.62 27.45 2.04
N SER A 118 -42.41 26.57 1.41
CA SER A 118 -42.05 25.15 1.27
C SER A 118 -40.87 24.87 0.30
N THR A 119 -40.40 25.88 -0.42
CA THR A 119 -39.29 25.79 -1.37
C THR A 119 -37.98 26.37 -0.82
N TYR A 120 -37.99 26.84 0.44
CA TYR A 120 -36.87 27.50 1.06
C TYR A 120 -35.69 26.49 1.31
N ALA A 121 -34.80 26.42 0.34
CA ALA A 121 -33.72 25.43 0.32
C ALA A 121 -32.79 25.48 1.55
N ASP A 122 -32.42 26.71 2.00
CA ASP A 122 -31.57 26.87 3.19
C ASP A 122 -32.27 26.36 4.46
N ALA A 123 -33.61 26.55 4.56
CA ALA A 123 -34.37 26.04 5.71
C ALA A 123 -34.39 24.50 5.72
N HIS A 124 -34.54 23.86 4.56
CA HIS A 124 -34.39 22.41 4.43
C HIS A 124 -32.99 21.95 4.82
N ALA A 125 -31.95 22.66 4.35
CA ALA A 125 -30.55 22.34 4.67
C ALA A 125 -30.26 22.41 6.18
N GLN A 126 -30.69 23.48 6.85
CA GLN A 126 -30.53 23.66 8.28
C GLN A 126 -31.40 22.71 9.12
N LEU A 127 -32.61 22.40 8.64
CA LEU A 127 -33.45 21.37 9.25
C LEU A 127 -32.84 19.99 9.17
N SER A 128 -32.12 19.66 8.05
CA SER A 128 -31.42 18.42 7.92
C SER A 128 -30.31 18.30 8.95
N LEU A 129 -29.50 19.36 9.19
CA LEU A 129 -28.48 19.43 10.22
C LEU A 129 -29.10 19.30 11.64
N ALA A 130 -30.22 19.95 11.89
CA ALA A 130 -30.89 19.84 13.18
C ALA A 130 -31.41 18.41 13.47
N TYR A 131 -31.90 17.71 12.46
CA TYR A 131 -32.27 16.29 12.58
C TYR A 131 -31.07 15.39 12.74
N GLN A 132 -29.97 15.65 12.04
CA GLN A 132 -28.69 14.90 12.21
C GLN A 132 -28.19 15.01 13.65
N LYS A 133 -28.10 16.23 14.21
CA LYS A 133 -27.73 16.45 15.63
C LYS A 133 -28.64 15.72 16.62
N GLN A 134 -29.88 15.40 16.24
CA GLN A 134 -30.80 14.59 17.04
C GLN A 134 -30.68 13.08 16.80
N GLY A 135 -29.77 12.62 15.92
CA GLY A 135 -29.62 11.22 15.52
C GLY A 135 -30.75 10.70 14.63
N LYS A 136 -31.60 11.59 14.10
CA LYS A 136 -32.74 11.23 13.24
C LYS A 136 -32.33 11.16 11.77
N ARG A 137 -31.42 10.25 11.45
CA ARG A 137 -30.74 10.14 10.15
C ARG A 137 -31.68 10.09 8.95
N ARG A 138 -32.78 9.33 9.00
CA ARG A 138 -33.75 9.25 7.89
C ARG A 138 -34.43 10.60 7.59
N LEU A 139 -34.78 11.37 8.64
CA LEU A 139 -35.36 12.70 8.46
C LEU A 139 -34.33 13.70 7.96
N ALA A 140 -33.08 13.61 8.46
CA ALA A 140 -31.97 14.43 7.99
C ALA A 140 -31.76 14.26 6.48
N ARG A 141 -31.65 13.00 5.99
CA ARG A 141 -31.48 12.70 4.55
C ARG A 141 -32.64 13.24 3.73
N ARG A 142 -33.90 13.01 4.16
CA ARG A 142 -35.06 13.50 3.44
C ARG A 142 -35.05 15.02 3.28
N GLN A 143 -34.64 15.75 4.30
CA GLN A 143 -34.56 17.22 4.24
C GLN A 143 -33.38 17.69 3.37
N ALA A 144 -32.24 16.99 3.46
CA ALA A 144 -31.10 17.25 2.60
C ALA A 144 -31.43 17.04 1.11
N ASP A 145 -32.13 15.97 0.76
CA ASP A 145 -32.58 15.71 -0.62
C ASP A 145 -33.52 16.80 -1.13
N LEU A 146 -34.43 17.33 -0.28
CA LEU A 146 -35.28 18.46 -0.63
C LEU A 146 -34.46 19.73 -0.84
N ALA A 147 -33.51 20.03 0.02
CA ALA A 147 -32.62 21.18 -0.14
C ALA A 147 -31.84 21.09 -1.48
N ILE A 148 -31.29 19.93 -1.84
CA ILE A 148 -30.61 19.72 -3.13
C ILE A 148 -31.55 19.89 -4.31
N ARG A 149 -32.81 19.43 -4.19
CA ARG A 149 -33.81 19.56 -5.26
C ARG A 149 -34.10 21.00 -5.57
N TYR A 150 -34.21 21.85 -4.54
CA TYR A 150 -34.56 23.27 -4.72
C TYR A 150 -33.33 24.13 -5.05
N GLU A 151 -32.15 23.82 -4.44
CA GLU A 151 -30.89 24.53 -4.70
C GLU A 151 -29.69 23.56 -4.71
N PRO A 152 -29.34 23.01 -5.90
CA PRO A 152 -28.25 22.02 -6.02
C PRO A 152 -26.86 22.57 -5.68
N ARG A 153 -26.69 23.89 -5.57
CA ARG A 153 -25.39 24.50 -5.27
C ARG A 153 -25.05 24.55 -3.78
N LEU A 154 -26.04 24.35 -2.91
CA LEU A 154 -25.82 24.32 -1.47
C LEU A 154 -24.91 23.17 -1.10
N ALA A 155 -23.80 23.46 -0.41
CA ALA A 155 -22.85 22.44 0.00
C ALA A 155 -23.34 21.59 1.21
N LEU A 156 -23.88 22.24 2.24
CA LEU A 156 -24.28 21.62 3.50
C LEU A 156 -25.10 20.32 3.36
N PRO A 157 -26.14 20.25 2.49
CA PRO A 157 -26.94 19.03 2.36
C PRO A 157 -26.14 17.81 1.92
N TYR A 158 -25.13 18.02 1.06
CA TYR A 158 -24.25 16.92 0.61
C TYR A 158 -23.40 16.40 1.75
N ARG A 159 -22.88 17.27 2.63
CA ARG A 159 -22.15 16.85 3.82
C ARG A 159 -23.02 16.02 4.76
N ILE A 160 -24.26 16.49 5.03
CA ILE A 160 -25.20 15.75 5.89
C ILE A 160 -25.52 14.36 5.31
N LEU A 161 -25.72 14.27 3.99
CA LEU A 161 -25.92 12.97 3.34
C LEU A 161 -24.67 12.08 3.51
N ALA A 162 -23.48 12.61 3.23
CA ALA A 162 -22.23 11.88 3.37
C ALA A 162 -22.06 11.30 4.80
N GLU A 163 -22.11 12.16 5.81
CA GLU A 163 -21.93 11.80 7.21
C GLU A 163 -23.00 10.79 7.68
N THR A 164 -24.26 11.00 7.33
CA THR A 164 -25.36 10.09 7.74
C THR A 164 -25.32 8.74 7.03
N TYR A 165 -24.78 8.66 5.81
CA TYR A 165 -24.54 7.39 5.13
C TYR A 165 -23.30 6.66 5.71
N ALA A 166 -22.25 7.41 6.09
CA ALA A 166 -21.08 6.85 6.79
C ALA A 166 -21.49 6.20 8.13
N GLU A 167 -22.31 6.92 8.95
CA GLU A 167 -22.85 6.40 10.20
C GLU A 167 -23.68 5.11 10.03
N ASP A 168 -24.37 4.95 8.90
CA ASP A 168 -25.12 3.73 8.57
C ASP A 168 -24.28 2.68 7.86
N LYS A 169 -22.95 2.89 7.77
CA LYS A 169 -21.99 2.02 7.07
C LYS A 169 -22.32 1.81 5.58
N ASN A 170 -23.05 2.73 4.98
CA ASN A 170 -23.24 2.76 3.53
C ASN A 170 -22.14 3.64 2.90
N ARG A 171 -20.93 3.10 2.87
CA ARG A 171 -19.74 3.82 2.46
C ARG A 171 -19.78 4.26 1.01
N ALA A 172 -20.27 3.41 0.10
CA ALA A 172 -20.38 3.76 -1.32
C ALA A 172 -21.19 5.05 -1.54
N ALA A 173 -22.34 5.18 -0.86
CA ALA A 173 -23.13 6.42 -0.92
C ALA A 173 -22.41 7.58 -0.22
N SER A 174 -21.76 7.32 0.92
CA SER A 174 -21.00 8.32 1.68
C SER A 174 -19.92 8.96 0.82
N LEU A 175 -19.07 8.16 0.15
CA LEU A 175 -18.00 8.65 -0.71
C LEU A 175 -18.51 9.55 -1.84
N ILE A 176 -19.61 9.17 -2.50
CA ILE A 176 -20.24 9.99 -3.57
C ILE A 176 -20.63 11.38 -3.04
N TYR A 177 -21.22 11.44 -1.85
CA TYR A 177 -21.69 12.69 -1.30
C TYR A 177 -20.56 13.54 -0.69
N PHE A 178 -19.53 12.95 -0.10
CA PHE A 178 -18.32 13.67 0.31
C PHE A 178 -17.65 14.34 -0.88
N LYS A 179 -17.47 13.61 -1.98
CA LYS A 179 -16.89 14.18 -3.21
C LYS A 179 -17.71 15.37 -3.70
N ARG A 180 -19.03 15.21 -3.80
CA ARG A 180 -19.94 16.30 -4.23
C ARG A 180 -19.91 17.51 -3.30
N TYR A 181 -19.72 17.30 -2.01
CA TYR A 181 -19.54 18.37 -1.04
C TYR A 181 -18.22 19.11 -1.28
N LEU A 182 -17.11 18.40 -1.37
CA LEU A 182 -15.77 18.97 -1.55
C LEU A 182 -15.62 19.67 -2.91
N ASP A 183 -16.31 19.21 -3.96
CA ASP A 183 -16.40 19.92 -5.25
C ASP A 183 -17.01 21.33 -5.09
N ARG A 184 -17.81 21.57 -4.06
CA ARG A 184 -18.47 22.84 -3.76
C ARG A 184 -17.78 23.65 -2.67
N ASN A 185 -17.04 22.98 -1.81
CA ASN A 185 -16.34 23.58 -0.66
C ASN A 185 -14.95 22.95 -0.47
N PRO A 186 -14.02 23.21 -1.41
CA PRO A 186 -12.71 22.57 -1.43
C PRO A 186 -11.81 22.98 -0.25
N GLU A 187 -12.12 24.09 0.43
CA GLU A 187 -11.33 24.63 1.55
C GLU A 187 -11.65 23.98 2.92
N ASP A 188 -12.68 23.12 2.97
CA ASP A 188 -13.05 22.44 4.23
C ASP A 188 -12.12 21.24 4.49
N GLN A 189 -11.00 21.52 5.12
CA GLN A 189 -9.98 20.51 5.44
C GLN A 189 -10.48 19.45 6.44
N GLU A 190 -11.39 19.82 7.35
CA GLU A 190 -11.92 18.87 8.34
C GLU A 190 -12.79 17.80 7.67
N THR A 191 -13.71 18.22 6.81
CA THR A 191 -14.53 17.26 6.02
C THR A 191 -13.69 16.49 5.03
N ALA A 192 -12.67 17.11 4.40
CA ALA A 192 -11.74 16.42 3.52
C ALA A 192 -10.93 15.33 4.28
N THR A 193 -10.51 15.63 5.52
CA THR A 193 -9.85 14.65 6.38
C THR A 193 -10.79 13.48 6.71
N THR A 194 -12.06 13.76 7.03
CA THR A 194 -13.06 12.70 7.26
C THR A 194 -13.27 11.84 6.01
N PHE A 195 -13.34 12.47 4.85
CA PHE A 195 -13.45 11.76 3.57
C PHE A 195 -12.23 10.85 3.31
N CYS A 196 -11.03 11.30 3.63
CA CYS A 196 -9.83 10.46 3.52
C CYS A 196 -9.90 9.20 4.39
N TYR A 197 -10.49 9.28 5.59
CA TYR A 197 -10.68 8.09 6.41
C TYR A 197 -11.71 7.11 5.83
N GLU A 198 -12.78 7.60 5.21
CA GLU A 198 -13.74 6.74 4.51
C GLU A 198 -13.11 6.08 3.27
N LEU A 199 -12.26 6.81 2.53
CA LEU A 199 -11.49 6.27 1.40
C LEU A 199 -10.51 5.17 1.86
N LEU A 200 -9.85 5.37 3.01
CA LEU A 200 -8.96 4.36 3.60
C LEU A 200 -9.71 3.06 3.91
N GLU A 201 -10.89 3.16 4.51
CA GLU A 201 -11.70 1.99 4.92
C GLU A 201 -12.28 1.22 3.71
N GLU A 202 -12.47 1.88 2.57
CA GLU A 202 -12.92 1.26 1.31
C GLU A 202 -11.75 0.92 0.37
N GLU A 203 -10.52 1.13 0.81
CA GLU A 203 -9.30 0.84 0.05
C GLU A 203 -9.21 1.59 -1.30
N GLU A 204 -9.81 2.78 -1.39
CA GLU A 204 -9.83 3.63 -2.58
C GLU A 204 -8.51 4.45 -2.70
N TRP A 205 -7.41 3.73 -2.94
CA TRP A 205 -6.04 4.24 -2.82
C TRP A 205 -5.73 5.42 -3.74
N GLU A 206 -6.23 5.40 -4.97
CA GLU A 206 -5.98 6.46 -5.95
C GLU A 206 -6.64 7.78 -5.52
N GLN A 207 -7.91 7.71 -5.10
CA GLN A 207 -8.64 8.89 -4.61
C GLN A 207 -8.06 9.37 -3.29
N LEU A 208 -7.65 8.45 -2.40
CA LEU A 208 -7.01 8.79 -1.14
C LEU A 208 -5.71 9.57 -1.39
N PHE A 209 -4.88 9.13 -2.32
CA PHE A 209 -3.66 9.82 -2.73
C PHE A 209 -3.98 11.21 -3.30
N GLU A 210 -4.96 11.31 -4.23
CA GLU A 210 -5.34 12.58 -4.86
C GLU A 210 -5.78 13.62 -3.83
N VAL A 211 -6.61 13.23 -2.88
CA VAL A 211 -7.14 14.14 -1.86
C VAL A 211 -6.05 14.51 -0.85
N THR A 212 -5.33 13.53 -0.29
CA THR A 212 -4.32 13.78 0.75
C THR A 212 -3.14 14.60 0.25
N SER A 213 -2.73 14.45 -1.02
CA SER A 213 -1.63 15.21 -1.62
C SER A 213 -1.90 16.73 -1.73
N ARG A 214 -3.17 17.13 -1.65
CA ARG A 214 -3.60 18.54 -1.70
C ARG A 214 -3.84 19.15 -0.32
N LEU A 215 -3.95 18.30 0.72
CA LEU A 215 -4.22 18.76 2.07
C LEU A 215 -2.92 19.18 2.77
N ASN A 216 -3.00 20.29 3.48
CA ASN A 216 -1.90 20.78 4.34
C ASN A 216 -2.25 20.53 5.82
N ASP A 217 -2.56 19.28 6.15
CA ASP A 217 -2.93 18.85 7.50
C ASP A 217 -2.04 17.68 7.91
N SER A 218 -1.26 17.84 8.97
CA SER A 218 -0.36 16.79 9.45
C SER A 218 -1.09 15.49 9.83
N ARG A 219 -2.37 15.58 10.21
CA ARG A 219 -3.22 14.41 10.53
C ARG A 219 -3.45 13.51 9.33
N THR A 220 -3.31 14.04 8.11
CA THR A 220 -3.48 13.27 6.86
C THR A 220 -2.20 12.64 6.32
N LEU A 221 -1.03 12.99 6.87
CA LEU A 221 0.25 12.44 6.43
C LEU A 221 0.33 10.91 6.53
N PRO A 222 -0.17 10.23 7.58
CA PRO A 222 -0.20 8.77 7.61
C PRO A 222 -1.14 8.17 6.55
N LEU A 223 -2.20 8.87 6.19
CA LEU A 223 -3.13 8.46 5.13
C LEU A 223 -2.46 8.58 3.76
N LEU A 224 -1.77 9.70 3.50
CA LEU A 224 -0.93 9.89 2.32
C LEU A 224 0.14 8.79 2.22
N ALA A 225 0.86 8.54 3.31
CA ALA A 225 1.88 7.49 3.36
C ALA A 225 1.30 6.10 3.07
N THR A 226 0.10 5.80 3.59
CA THR A 226 -0.59 4.54 3.32
C THR A 226 -0.94 4.42 1.83
N ALA A 227 -1.50 5.46 1.21
CA ALA A 227 -1.78 5.48 -0.22
C ALA A 227 -0.50 5.30 -1.06
N LEU A 228 0.61 5.97 -0.67
CA LEU A 228 1.91 5.83 -1.32
C LEU A 228 2.48 4.41 -1.23
N ILE A 229 2.30 3.71 -0.09
CA ILE A 229 2.68 2.29 0.04
C ILE A 229 1.95 1.43 -1.00
N HIS A 230 0.63 1.62 -1.14
CA HIS A 230 -0.18 0.89 -2.12
C HIS A 230 0.16 1.25 -3.58
N LYS A 231 0.73 2.44 -3.82
CA LYS A 231 1.26 2.85 -5.13
C LYS A 231 2.70 2.38 -5.37
N GLY A 232 3.33 1.69 -4.42
CA GLY A 232 4.73 1.25 -4.51
C GLY A 232 5.78 2.34 -4.27
N GLU A 233 5.38 3.55 -3.88
CA GLU A 233 6.25 4.71 -3.65
C GLU A 233 6.79 4.73 -2.20
N HIS A 234 7.54 3.70 -1.84
CA HIS A 234 7.92 3.43 -0.45
C HIS A 234 8.83 4.48 0.19
N GLU A 235 9.76 5.08 -0.56
CA GLU A 235 10.61 6.15 -0.07
C GLU A 235 9.81 7.42 0.23
N ALA A 236 8.85 7.76 -0.63
CA ALA A 236 7.93 8.89 -0.41
C ALA A 236 7.00 8.62 0.79
N ALA A 237 6.51 7.40 0.94
CA ALA A 237 5.72 6.98 2.09
C ALA A 237 6.51 7.11 3.40
N LEU A 238 7.77 6.66 3.40
CA LEU A 238 8.67 6.80 4.56
C LEU A 238 8.93 8.27 4.90
N ALA A 239 9.12 9.14 3.90
CA ALA A 239 9.26 10.57 4.10
C ALA A 239 8.01 11.18 4.74
N ALA A 240 6.80 10.87 4.22
CA ALA A 240 5.54 11.35 4.78
C ALA A 240 5.33 10.90 6.24
N PHE A 241 5.71 9.67 6.60
CA PHE A 241 5.69 9.23 8.01
C PHE A 241 6.70 10.00 8.87
N ARG A 242 7.90 10.30 8.37
CA ARG A 242 8.90 11.11 9.11
C ARG A 242 8.39 12.53 9.35
N ASP A 243 7.75 13.13 8.35
CA ASP A 243 7.11 14.44 8.50
C ASP A 243 5.98 14.40 9.53
N TYR A 244 5.18 13.33 9.55
CA TYR A 244 4.18 13.11 10.60
C TYR A 244 4.80 12.98 11.97
N MET A 245 5.83 12.15 12.13
CA MET A 245 6.53 11.93 13.40
C MET A 245 7.13 13.25 13.95
N ALA A 246 7.60 14.12 13.06
CA ALA A 246 8.11 15.45 13.46
C ALA A 246 7.04 16.37 14.08
N THR A 247 5.75 16.05 13.91
CA THR A 247 4.63 16.80 14.53
C THR A 247 4.18 16.21 15.87
N LEU A 248 4.71 15.05 16.24
CA LEU A 248 4.35 14.34 17.49
C LEU A 248 5.25 14.73 18.66
N GLU A 249 4.78 14.47 19.88
CA GLU A 249 5.64 14.48 21.06
C GLU A 249 6.72 13.38 20.95
N GLU A 250 7.89 13.61 21.54
CA GLU A 250 9.06 12.72 21.42
C GLU A 250 8.74 11.26 21.80
N GLU A 251 8.03 11.06 22.92
CA GLU A 251 7.63 9.72 23.39
C GLU A 251 6.71 8.99 22.40
N GLU A 252 5.82 9.70 21.72
CA GLU A 252 4.92 9.13 20.72
C GLU A 252 5.68 8.85 19.39
N ALA A 253 6.59 9.72 18.99
CA ALA A 253 7.42 9.54 17.80
C ALA A 253 8.37 8.33 17.94
N GLU A 254 8.94 8.09 19.14
CA GLU A 254 9.81 6.94 19.39
C GLU A 254 9.14 5.58 19.16
N LEU A 255 7.80 5.49 19.27
CA LEU A 255 7.06 4.25 19.01
C LEU A 255 7.24 3.72 17.58
N TYR A 256 7.45 4.61 16.62
CA TYR A 256 7.61 4.25 15.21
C TYR A 256 8.97 3.61 14.92
N ASP A 257 10.01 4.06 15.61
CA ASP A 257 11.36 3.49 15.49
C ASP A 257 11.63 2.31 16.44
N ASP A 258 10.71 2.02 17.38
CA ASP A 258 10.84 0.87 18.27
C ASP A 258 10.66 -0.47 17.51
N ILE A 259 11.76 -1.18 17.33
CA ILE A 259 11.77 -2.49 16.70
C ILE A 259 11.41 -3.65 17.66
N THR A 260 11.19 -3.38 18.94
CA THR A 260 10.90 -4.43 19.94
C THR A 260 9.72 -5.32 19.53
N PRO A 261 8.63 -4.78 18.93
CA PRO A 261 7.51 -5.61 18.47
C PRO A 261 7.86 -6.59 17.35
N VAL A 262 8.86 -6.30 16.49
CA VAL A 262 9.18 -7.05 15.27
C VAL A 262 10.55 -7.73 15.31
N GLY A 263 11.45 -7.31 16.19
CA GLY A 263 12.79 -7.87 16.32
C GLY A 263 12.85 -9.15 17.15
N LEU A 264 13.96 -9.89 16.99
CA LEU A 264 14.33 -10.95 17.90
C LEU A 264 14.86 -10.35 19.22
N LYS A 265 14.84 -11.14 20.32
CA LYS A 265 15.32 -10.68 21.64
C LYS A 265 16.71 -10.04 21.60
N ARG A 266 17.66 -10.63 20.83
CA ARG A 266 19.02 -10.11 20.66
C ARG A 266 19.05 -8.76 19.94
N GLU A 267 18.17 -8.58 18.95
CA GLU A 267 18.07 -7.34 18.16
C GLU A 267 17.43 -6.22 18.97
N ALA A 268 16.37 -6.53 19.71
CA ALA A 268 15.74 -5.60 20.64
C ALA A 268 16.73 -5.13 21.73
N LEU A 269 17.60 -6.01 22.24
CA LEU A 269 18.64 -5.66 23.18
C LEU A 269 19.69 -4.75 22.51
N ALA A 270 20.16 -5.08 21.31
CA ALA A 270 21.11 -4.27 20.56
C ALA A 270 20.55 -2.87 20.26
N TYR A 271 19.28 -2.77 19.83
CA TYR A 271 18.58 -1.50 19.62
C TYR A 271 18.58 -0.62 20.88
N ARG A 272 18.22 -1.17 22.04
CA ARG A 272 18.18 -0.43 23.31
C ARG A 272 19.54 0.06 23.79
N THR A 273 20.61 -0.55 23.36
CA THR A 273 21.98 -0.17 23.74
C THR A 273 22.65 0.80 22.77
N THR A 274 22.02 1.06 21.60
CA THR A 274 22.52 2.02 20.62
C THR A 274 21.82 3.38 20.75
N ILE A 275 22.56 4.47 20.47
CA ILE A 275 22.05 5.85 20.53
C ILE A 275 22.56 6.68 19.35
N GLY A 276 21.84 7.75 19.00
CA GLY A 276 22.23 8.71 17.97
C GLY A 276 22.52 8.05 16.62
N LYS A 277 23.58 8.46 15.94
CA LYS A 277 23.97 7.95 14.61
C LYS A 277 24.19 6.43 14.55
N THR A 278 24.62 5.82 15.67
CA THR A 278 24.81 4.37 15.77
C THR A 278 23.46 3.65 15.74
N ARG A 279 22.42 4.24 16.36
CA ARG A 279 21.04 3.72 16.31
C ARG A 279 20.47 3.83 14.90
N GLU A 280 20.66 4.96 14.21
CA GLU A 280 20.22 5.13 12.81
C GLU A 280 20.87 4.07 11.90
N ALA A 281 22.19 3.92 11.94
CA ALA A 281 22.89 2.92 11.15
C ALA A 281 22.44 1.49 11.48
N PHE A 282 22.11 1.22 12.75
CA PHE A 282 21.53 -0.06 13.16
C PHE A 282 20.16 -0.28 12.56
N LEU A 283 19.27 0.74 12.60
CA LEU A 283 17.93 0.66 12.04
C LEU A 283 17.97 0.49 10.51
N ASP A 284 18.80 1.23 9.81
CA ASP A 284 18.93 1.11 8.36
C ASP A 284 19.34 -0.31 7.97
N ARG A 285 20.36 -0.88 8.66
CA ARG A 285 20.76 -2.26 8.44
C ARG A 285 19.68 -3.28 8.82
N PHE A 286 18.94 -3.05 9.92
CA PHE A 286 17.87 -3.90 10.39
C PHE A 286 16.74 -4.00 9.36
N TRP A 287 16.31 -2.86 8.83
CA TRP A 287 15.25 -2.79 7.84
C TRP A 287 15.69 -3.29 6.46
N MET A 288 16.93 -3.00 6.05
CA MET A 288 17.47 -3.52 4.79
C MET A 288 17.51 -5.05 4.74
N ILE A 289 17.90 -5.70 5.84
CA ILE A 289 17.92 -7.17 5.92
C ILE A 289 16.51 -7.76 5.81
N ARG A 290 15.51 -7.06 6.32
CA ARG A 290 14.09 -7.47 6.34
C ARG A 290 13.28 -7.03 5.14
N ASP A 291 13.84 -6.16 4.32
CA ASP A 291 13.19 -5.74 3.08
C ASP A 291 13.10 -6.93 2.12
N PRO A 292 11.89 -7.32 1.69
CA PRO A 292 11.70 -8.50 0.86
C PRO A 292 12.42 -8.39 -0.48
N PHE A 293 12.59 -7.16 -1.01
CA PHE A 293 13.24 -6.91 -2.28
C PHE A 293 14.70 -6.47 -2.15
N LYS A 294 15.07 -5.89 -1.01
CA LYS A 294 16.40 -5.27 -0.75
C LYS A 294 16.76 -4.12 -1.71
N THR A 295 15.89 -3.79 -2.62
CA THR A 295 16.10 -2.74 -3.64
C THR A 295 15.71 -1.36 -3.16
N SER A 296 14.89 -1.26 -2.13
CA SER A 296 14.47 0.01 -1.51
C SER A 296 15.39 0.48 -0.37
N GLY A 297 16.46 -0.27 -0.08
CA GLY A 297 17.35 0.04 1.05
C GLY A 297 16.66 -0.07 2.41
N GLY A 298 15.60 -0.87 2.52
CA GLY A 298 14.80 -1.04 3.72
C GLY A 298 13.58 -0.14 3.80
N ALA A 299 13.40 0.81 2.88
CA ALA A 299 12.28 1.77 2.94
C ALA A 299 10.93 1.09 2.85
N MET A 300 10.80 0.05 2.02
CA MET A 300 9.57 -0.72 1.85
C MET A 300 9.09 -1.31 3.19
N ARG A 301 9.95 -2.04 3.86
CA ARG A 301 9.59 -2.70 5.13
C ARG A 301 9.45 -1.71 6.28
N ARG A 302 10.26 -0.64 6.30
CA ARG A 302 10.20 0.40 7.34
C ARG A 302 8.92 1.24 7.22
N ALA A 303 8.52 1.62 6.01
CA ALA A 303 7.26 2.33 5.78
C ALA A 303 6.05 1.49 6.20
N GLU A 304 6.05 0.20 5.86
CA GLU A 304 5.00 -0.74 6.28
C GLU A 304 4.98 -0.90 7.81
N HIS A 305 6.13 -0.95 8.46
CA HIS A 305 6.20 -0.98 9.92
C HIS A 305 5.55 0.28 10.53
N TYR A 306 5.87 1.47 10.02
CA TYR A 306 5.28 2.71 10.49
C TYR A 306 3.76 2.76 10.28
N ARG A 307 3.28 2.28 9.12
CA ARG A 307 1.84 2.12 8.86
C ARG A 307 1.18 1.22 9.90
N ARG A 308 1.80 0.10 10.23
CA ARG A 308 1.27 -0.84 11.24
C ARG A 308 1.28 -0.25 12.65
N VAL A 309 2.30 0.51 13.02
CA VAL A 309 2.35 1.24 14.29
C VAL A 309 1.22 2.27 14.36
N TRP A 310 1.05 3.07 13.30
CA TRP A 310 -0.06 4.02 13.21
C TRP A 310 -1.43 3.35 13.32
N HIS A 311 -1.64 2.26 12.58
CA HIS A 311 -2.87 1.47 12.65
C HIS A 311 -3.11 0.92 14.06
N ALA A 312 -2.08 0.32 14.67
CA ALA A 312 -2.18 -0.24 16.02
C ALA A 312 -2.51 0.84 17.05
N ARG A 313 -1.90 2.02 16.93
CA ARG A 313 -2.14 3.16 17.81
C ARG A 313 -3.59 3.66 17.70
N ARG A 314 -4.13 3.66 16.48
CA ARG A 314 -5.50 4.10 16.20
C ARG A 314 -6.55 3.10 16.67
N HIS A 315 -6.36 1.80 16.40
CA HIS A 315 -7.40 0.79 16.59
C HIS A 315 -7.27 -0.02 17.89
N PHE A 316 -6.06 -0.13 18.43
CA PHE A 316 -5.75 -0.92 19.62
C PHE A 316 -5.12 -0.10 20.74
N GLY A 317 -5.09 1.25 20.61
CA GLY A 317 -4.56 2.16 21.61
C GLY A 317 -5.37 2.11 22.90
N ILE A 318 -4.68 2.08 24.04
CA ILE A 318 -5.27 2.09 25.38
C ILE A 318 -4.64 3.19 26.25
N LYS A 319 -5.31 3.59 27.34
CA LYS A 319 -4.87 4.74 28.14
C LYS A 319 -3.49 4.58 28.77
N ARG A 320 -3.11 3.34 29.16
CA ARG A 320 -1.88 3.07 29.92
C ARG A 320 -0.71 2.65 29.04
N PHE A 321 -0.99 2.03 27.88
CA PHE A 321 0.02 1.49 26.97
C PHE A 321 -0.27 1.98 25.56
N PRO A 322 0.72 2.04 24.68
CA PRO A 322 0.50 2.46 23.30
C PRO A 322 -0.61 1.66 22.60
N TRP A 323 -0.66 0.36 22.85
CA TRP A 323 -1.66 -0.59 22.34
C TRP A 323 -1.77 -1.83 23.24
N ASP A 324 -2.83 -2.61 23.05
CA ASP A 324 -3.02 -3.92 23.69
C ASP A 324 -2.30 -5.04 22.91
N ARG A 325 -2.53 -6.31 23.27
CA ARG A 325 -1.86 -7.45 22.62
C ARG A 325 -2.18 -7.60 21.14
N ARG A 326 -3.37 -7.21 20.70
CA ARG A 326 -3.76 -7.19 19.30
C ARG A 326 -2.84 -6.26 18.51
N GLY A 327 -2.59 -5.06 19.02
CA GLY A 327 -1.67 -4.11 18.41
C GLY A 327 -0.26 -4.66 18.24
N ALA A 328 0.28 -5.34 19.25
CA ALA A 328 1.60 -5.95 19.19
C ALA A 328 1.67 -7.07 18.10
N VAL A 329 0.64 -7.89 18.00
CA VAL A 329 0.53 -8.94 16.97
C VAL A 329 0.36 -8.32 15.58
N TYR A 330 -0.49 -7.27 15.45
CA TYR A 330 -0.69 -6.57 14.18
C TYR A 330 0.59 -5.91 13.65
N ILE A 331 1.36 -5.25 14.51
CA ILE A 331 2.64 -4.64 14.11
C ILE A 331 3.58 -5.72 13.56
N ARG A 332 3.60 -6.90 14.16
CA ARG A 332 4.47 -8.01 13.78
C ARG A 332 4.01 -8.70 12.50
N TYR A 333 2.75 -9.07 12.40
CA TYR A 333 2.24 -9.95 11.34
C TYR A 333 1.27 -9.29 10.37
N GLY A 334 0.83 -8.05 10.63
CA GLY A 334 -0.14 -7.33 9.81
C GLY A 334 -1.56 -7.86 9.95
N GLU A 335 -2.39 -7.60 8.94
CA GLU A 335 -3.77 -8.06 8.89
C GLU A 335 -3.84 -9.59 8.87
N PRO A 336 -4.66 -10.23 9.72
CA PRO A 336 -4.90 -11.66 9.63
C PRO A 336 -5.69 -12.00 8.35
N PHE A 337 -5.52 -13.22 7.85
CA PHE A 337 -6.34 -13.74 6.74
C PHE A 337 -7.83 -13.72 7.08
N TRP A 338 -8.17 -14.05 8.34
CA TRP A 338 -9.54 -14.01 8.84
C TRP A 338 -9.57 -13.49 10.27
N ARG A 339 -10.55 -12.61 10.53
CA ARG A 339 -10.81 -12.06 11.86
C ARG A 339 -12.28 -12.27 12.21
N SER A 340 -12.54 -12.93 13.32
CA SER A 340 -13.87 -13.04 13.90
C SER A 340 -13.92 -12.39 15.28
N THR A 341 -15.10 -11.90 15.66
CA THR A 341 -15.28 -11.17 16.92
C THR A 341 -16.57 -11.58 17.61
N SER A 342 -16.63 -11.41 18.91
CA SER A 342 -17.84 -11.65 19.70
C SER A 342 -19.02 -10.75 19.32
N LYS A 343 -18.81 -9.72 18.51
CA LYS A 343 -19.86 -8.82 18.00
C LYS A 343 -20.51 -9.30 16.71
N ASP A 344 -19.80 -10.15 15.94
CA ASP A 344 -20.29 -10.68 14.67
C ASP A 344 -20.07 -12.19 14.60
N MET A 345 -20.94 -12.92 15.28
CA MET A 345 -20.90 -14.38 15.34
C MET A 345 -21.64 -15.07 14.18
N ASN A 346 -22.23 -14.31 13.26
CA ASN A 346 -22.91 -14.85 12.07
C ASN A 346 -22.03 -14.82 10.83
N ALA A 347 -20.78 -14.35 10.94
CA ALA A 347 -19.86 -14.32 9.83
C ALA A 347 -19.53 -15.75 9.36
N ILE A 348 -19.56 -15.97 8.04
CA ILE A 348 -19.22 -17.26 7.44
C ILE A 348 -17.69 -17.35 7.38
N VAL A 349 -17.14 -18.33 8.10
CA VAL A 349 -15.69 -18.58 8.11
C VAL A 349 -15.25 -19.12 6.75
N PRO A 350 -14.25 -18.52 6.07
CA PRO A 350 -13.71 -19.06 4.83
C PRO A 350 -13.10 -20.46 4.99
N ALA A 351 -13.09 -21.25 3.91
CA ALA A 351 -12.63 -22.64 3.95
C ALA A 351 -11.17 -22.78 4.41
N GLU A 352 -10.31 -21.86 4.00
CA GLU A 352 -8.90 -21.84 4.38
C GLU A 352 -8.72 -21.55 5.89
N ALA A 353 -9.53 -20.65 6.44
CA ALA A 353 -9.53 -20.35 7.87
C ALA A 353 -10.10 -21.54 8.67
N GLN A 354 -11.15 -22.19 8.15
CA GLN A 354 -11.71 -23.41 8.74
C GLN A 354 -10.69 -24.53 8.84
N GLN A 355 -9.85 -24.73 7.80
CA GLN A 355 -8.77 -25.74 7.83
C GLN A 355 -7.80 -25.51 9.00
N VAL A 356 -7.44 -24.24 9.27
CA VAL A 356 -6.58 -23.90 10.42
C VAL A 356 -7.29 -24.22 11.74
N GLN A 357 -8.58 -23.89 11.84
CA GLN A 357 -9.38 -24.19 13.03
C GLN A 357 -9.52 -25.71 13.25
N ASP A 358 -9.78 -26.48 12.22
CA ASP A 358 -9.91 -27.94 12.29
C ASP A 358 -8.58 -28.59 12.73
N LEU A 359 -7.43 -28.10 12.20
CA LEU A 359 -6.12 -28.57 12.60
C LEU A 359 -5.87 -28.30 14.09
N MET A 360 -6.17 -27.09 14.55
CA MET A 360 -6.02 -26.71 15.95
C MET A 360 -6.97 -27.50 16.86
N ALA A 361 -8.22 -27.66 16.44
CA ALA A 361 -9.23 -28.43 17.16
C ALA A 361 -8.83 -29.92 17.30
N SER A 362 -8.34 -30.51 16.22
CA SER A 362 -7.81 -31.89 16.23
C SER A 362 -6.64 -32.06 17.21
N ARG A 363 -5.75 -31.09 17.29
CA ARG A 363 -4.62 -31.10 18.24
C ARG A 363 -5.08 -30.92 19.68
N LEU A 364 -6.07 -30.08 19.96
CA LEU A 364 -6.61 -29.84 21.31
C LEU A 364 -7.52 -30.96 21.77
N TYR A 365 -8.52 -31.34 20.97
CA TYR A 365 -9.66 -32.17 21.37
C TYR A 365 -9.65 -33.58 20.74
N GLY A 366 -8.77 -33.79 19.75
CA GLY A 366 -8.72 -35.09 19.06
C GLY A 366 -9.96 -35.37 18.21
N SER A 367 -10.44 -36.63 18.21
CA SER A 367 -11.59 -37.03 17.40
C SER A 367 -12.92 -36.41 17.85
N GLU A 368 -13.00 -35.84 19.03
CA GLU A 368 -14.20 -35.13 19.52
C GLU A 368 -14.48 -33.82 18.79
N SER A 369 -13.48 -33.29 18.08
CA SER A 369 -13.61 -32.04 17.31
C SER A 369 -14.37 -32.19 16.00
N ILE A 370 -14.55 -33.41 15.47
CA ILE A 370 -15.00 -33.66 14.09
C ILE A 370 -16.42 -33.18 13.84
N ASP A 371 -17.29 -33.21 14.85
CA ASP A 371 -18.72 -32.89 14.72
C ASP A 371 -19.02 -31.41 15.04
N HIS A 372 -18.00 -30.57 15.22
CA HIS A 372 -18.17 -29.16 15.61
C HIS A 372 -17.78 -28.19 14.50
N THR A 373 -18.61 -27.18 14.26
CA THR A 373 -18.30 -26.02 13.41
C THR A 373 -17.89 -24.84 14.30
N PHE A 374 -16.67 -24.38 14.15
CA PHE A 374 -16.15 -23.25 14.91
C PHE A 374 -16.50 -21.92 14.18
N VAL A 375 -17.05 -20.97 14.94
CA VAL A 375 -17.38 -19.61 14.46
C VAL A 375 -16.52 -18.53 15.15
N GLY A 376 -15.76 -18.93 16.14
CA GLY A 376 -14.85 -18.10 16.91
C GLY A 376 -13.68 -18.93 17.43
N PRO A 377 -13.06 -18.55 18.56
CA PRO A 377 -11.88 -19.21 19.09
C PRO A 377 -12.07 -20.71 19.27
N VAL A 378 -11.15 -21.48 18.68
CA VAL A 378 -11.00 -22.91 18.93
C VAL A 378 -10.36 -23.12 20.29
N TYR A 379 -9.40 -22.26 20.67
CA TYR A 379 -8.85 -22.25 22.02
C TYR A 379 -9.94 -21.92 23.03
N PRO A 380 -10.10 -22.70 24.14
CA PRO A 380 -11.22 -22.51 25.06
C PRO A 380 -11.14 -21.17 25.77
N ILE A 381 -12.22 -20.39 25.70
CA ILE A 381 -12.36 -19.08 26.36
C ILE A 381 -13.44 -19.13 27.44
N ARG A 382 -13.44 -18.14 28.35
CA ARG A 382 -14.35 -18.09 29.47
C ARG A 382 -15.77 -17.70 29.04
N HIS A 383 -16.76 -18.47 29.51
CA HIS A 383 -18.18 -18.19 29.38
C HIS A 383 -18.70 -17.50 30.65
N GLN A 384 -19.45 -16.40 30.51
CA GLN A 384 -19.94 -15.61 31.65
C GLN A 384 -21.00 -16.35 32.47
N SER A 385 -21.79 -17.20 31.86
CA SER A 385 -22.83 -18.01 32.53
C SER A 385 -22.26 -18.97 33.59
N ASP A 386 -20.98 -19.35 33.43
CA ASP A 386 -20.34 -20.32 34.33
C ASP A 386 -19.48 -19.65 35.43
N ALA A 387 -19.32 -18.31 35.37
CA ALA A 387 -18.50 -17.54 36.30
C ALA A 387 -19.13 -17.24 37.66
N GLY A 388 -20.27 -17.82 38.00
CA GLY A 388 -20.92 -17.68 39.28
C GLY A 388 -22.44 -17.82 39.21
N LEU A 389 -22.99 -18.75 39.95
CA LEU A 389 -24.42 -19.03 40.14
C LEU A 389 -25.05 -19.98 39.09
N SER A 390 -24.47 -21.10 38.82
CA SER A 390 -25.24 -22.24 38.40
C SER A 390 -25.97 -22.84 39.63
N LEU A 391 -27.11 -22.22 40.00
CA LEU A 391 -28.09 -22.81 40.96
C LEU A 391 -29.04 -23.78 40.30
N SER A 392 -28.84 -24.10 39.00
CA SER A 392 -29.58 -25.17 38.35
C SER A 392 -28.62 -26.21 37.78
N GLY A 393 -28.34 -27.18 38.63
CA GLY A 393 -27.80 -28.44 38.15
C GLY A 393 -28.70 -29.05 37.07
N SER A 394 -28.35 -28.82 35.81
CA SER A 394 -28.79 -29.69 34.73
C SER A 394 -27.60 -30.54 34.35
N PRO A 395 -27.58 -31.86 34.72
CA PRO A 395 -26.50 -32.77 34.33
C PRO A 395 -26.55 -33.16 32.85
N ASN A 396 -27.47 -32.61 32.08
CA ASN A 396 -27.70 -32.93 30.69
C ASN A 396 -27.50 -31.72 29.76
N GLY A 397 -26.34 -31.13 29.79
CA GLY A 397 -25.80 -30.52 28.61
C GLY A 397 -25.41 -31.61 27.65
N ALA A 398 -26.41 -32.19 26.98
CA ALA A 398 -26.14 -33.07 25.87
C ALA A 398 -25.30 -32.30 24.84
N ASN A 399 -24.20 -32.91 24.41
CA ASN A 399 -23.25 -32.48 23.41
C ASN A 399 -22.18 -31.51 23.88
N GLY A 400 -21.34 -31.87 24.82
CA GLY A 400 -20.27 -30.97 25.16
C GLY A 400 -19.15 -31.59 25.97
N THR A 401 -18.40 -32.48 25.37
CA THR A 401 -17.12 -32.94 25.88
C THR A 401 -15.96 -31.98 25.58
N LEU A 402 -16.18 -31.02 24.68
CA LEU A 402 -15.19 -29.99 24.35
C LEU A 402 -15.19 -28.89 25.42
N GLY A 403 -14.31 -28.97 26.37
CA GLY A 403 -14.03 -27.85 27.26
C GLY A 403 -13.90 -28.25 28.73
N LEU A 404 -13.55 -27.26 29.51
CA LEU A 404 -13.37 -27.28 30.94
C LEU A 404 -14.53 -26.52 31.57
N GLN A 405 -14.76 -26.74 32.88
CA GLN A 405 -15.80 -25.98 33.56
C GLN A 405 -15.57 -24.47 33.42
N GLY A 406 -16.53 -23.80 32.78
CA GLY A 406 -16.47 -22.37 32.55
C GLY A 406 -15.62 -21.93 31.32
N TYR A 407 -14.97 -22.85 30.64
CA TYR A 407 -14.16 -22.58 29.44
C TYR A 407 -14.53 -23.53 28.31
N LYS A 408 -14.88 -22.99 27.15
CA LYS A 408 -15.28 -23.76 25.96
C LYS A 408 -14.81 -23.05 24.68
N PRO A 409 -14.60 -23.77 23.57
CA PRO A 409 -14.43 -23.14 22.27
C PRO A 409 -15.75 -22.49 21.83
N VAL A 410 -15.68 -21.57 20.87
CA VAL A 410 -16.87 -20.89 20.31
C VAL A 410 -17.32 -21.63 19.05
N THR A 411 -18.38 -22.43 19.18
CA THR A 411 -18.99 -23.19 18.08
C THR A 411 -20.34 -22.61 17.68
N ALA A 412 -20.86 -22.98 16.52
CA ALA A 412 -22.16 -22.54 16.03
C ALA A 412 -23.34 -22.84 16.97
N GLY A 413 -23.21 -23.84 17.83
CA GLY A 413 -24.18 -24.21 18.85
C GLY A 413 -23.87 -23.75 20.27
N SER A 414 -22.82 -22.92 20.45
CA SER A 414 -22.40 -22.48 21.77
C SER A 414 -23.36 -21.48 22.40
N ASP A 415 -23.39 -21.49 23.74
CA ASP A 415 -23.93 -20.38 24.53
C ASP A 415 -23.10 -19.09 24.21
N TRP A 416 -23.80 -18.05 23.83
CA TRP A 416 -23.19 -16.77 23.38
C TRP A 416 -22.81 -15.85 24.55
N SER A 417 -23.00 -16.30 25.76
CA SER A 417 -22.66 -15.60 26.99
C SER A 417 -21.15 -15.73 27.29
N THR A 418 -20.31 -15.20 26.41
CA THR A 418 -18.85 -15.23 26.59
C THR A 418 -18.30 -13.88 27.04
N VAL A 419 -17.08 -13.86 27.56
CA VAL A 419 -16.29 -12.63 27.61
C VAL A 419 -16.08 -12.11 26.21
N PRO A 420 -15.87 -10.78 25.98
CA PRO A 420 -15.53 -10.25 24.68
C PRO A 420 -14.27 -10.94 24.15
N TRP A 421 -14.29 -11.36 22.89
CA TRP A 421 -13.18 -12.06 22.26
C TRP A 421 -12.98 -11.62 20.80
N GLU A 422 -11.75 -11.82 20.31
CA GLU A 422 -11.37 -11.81 18.92
C GLU A 422 -10.52 -13.04 18.60
N SER A 423 -10.75 -13.64 17.44
CA SER A 423 -9.92 -14.72 16.89
C SER A 423 -9.33 -14.28 15.57
N TRP A 424 -8.00 -14.35 15.48
CA TRP A 424 -7.22 -13.97 14.31
C TRP A 424 -6.53 -15.20 13.72
N ILE A 425 -6.78 -15.45 12.44
CA ILE A 425 -6.25 -16.61 11.73
C ILE A 425 -5.27 -16.13 10.66
N TYR A 426 -4.05 -16.66 10.72
CA TYR A 426 -3.00 -16.50 9.72
C TYR A 426 -2.75 -17.83 9.05
N THR A 427 -2.96 -17.93 7.73
CA THR A 427 -2.84 -19.18 6.96
C THR A 427 -1.40 -19.45 6.49
N ASP A 428 -0.59 -18.41 6.35
CA ASP A 428 0.78 -18.44 5.81
C ASP A 428 1.89 -18.40 6.87
N ILE A 429 1.51 -18.48 8.15
CA ILE A 429 2.45 -18.52 9.30
C ILE A 429 2.39 -19.92 9.92
N ALA A 430 3.54 -20.58 10.03
CA ALA A 430 3.70 -21.89 10.70
C ALA A 430 2.66 -22.96 10.26
N ASN A 431 2.31 -23.00 8.97
CA ASN A 431 1.28 -23.86 8.38
C ASN A 431 -0.15 -23.58 8.88
N GLY A 432 -0.40 -22.37 9.31
CA GLY A 432 -1.68 -21.91 9.84
C GLY A 432 -1.72 -21.83 11.36
N ILE A 433 -2.05 -20.64 11.88
CA ILE A 433 -2.22 -20.42 13.33
C ILE A 433 -3.49 -19.62 13.61
N GLU A 434 -4.15 -19.91 14.71
CA GLU A 434 -5.19 -19.10 15.31
C GLU A 434 -4.67 -18.44 16.58
N ILE A 435 -4.84 -17.14 16.71
CA ILE A 435 -4.50 -16.36 17.90
C ILE A 435 -5.76 -15.78 18.50
N SER A 436 -6.11 -16.24 19.70
CA SER A 436 -7.31 -15.82 20.41
C SER A 436 -6.98 -14.77 21.46
N PHE A 437 -7.76 -13.69 21.45
CA PHE A 437 -7.68 -12.58 22.43
C PHE A 437 -8.98 -12.48 23.19
N THR A 438 -8.91 -12.14 24.49
CA THR A 438 -10.07 -11.94 25.35
C THR A 438 -9.94 -10.66 26.16
N ASP A 439 -11.07 -10.01 26.45
CA ASP A 439 -11.18 -8.93 27.44
C ASP A 439 -11.80 -9.49 28.73
N GLU A 440 -10.98 -10.10 29.57
CA GLU A 440 -11.39 -10.77 30.79
C GLU A 440 -12.05 -9.84 31.81
N PHE A 441 -11.74 -8.54 31.75
CA PHE A 441 -12.17 -7.55 32.73
C PHE A 441 -13.19 -6.54 32.18
N LEU A 442 -13.68 -6.70 30.96
CA LEU A 442 -14.63 -5.82 30.29
C LEU A 442 -14.13 -4.35 30.23
N SER A 443 -12.83 -4.19 30.10
CA SER A 443 -12.15 -2.90 30.11
C SER A 443 -11.90 -2.30 28.74
N GLY A 444 -12.17 -3.06 27.68
CA GLY A 444 -11.79 -2.77 26.29
C GLY A 444 -10.34 -3.12 25.97
N ASN A 445 -9.58 -3.64 26.95
CA ASN A 445 -8.20 -4.06 26.80
C ASN A 445 -8.14 -5.58 26.56
N PHE A 446 -7.71 -5.99 25.38
CA PHE A 446 -7.59 -7.39 25.01
C PHE A 446 -6.18 -7.91 25.30
N ASP A 447 -6.10 -9.07 25.94
CA ASP A 447 -4.88 -9.85 26.10
C ASP A 447 -5.06 -11.22 25.45
N TYR A 448 -4.01 -12.01 25.35
CA TYR A 448 -4.11 -13.39 24.92
C TYR A 448 -5.11 -14.15 25.79
N ALA A 449 -5.93 -15.02 25.17
CA ALA A 449 -6.82 -15.87 25.93
C ALA A 449 -6.00 -16.66 26.99
N PRO A 450 -6.40 -16.61 28.27
CA PRO A 450 -5.63 -17.20 29.36
C PRO A 450 -5.67 -18.73 29.29
N ILE A 451 -4.66 -19.38 29.85
CA ILE A 451 -4.70 -20.83 30.06
C ILE A 451 -5.78 -21.12 31.12
N PRO A 452 -6.80 -21.95 30.78
CA PRO A 452 -7.86 -22.28 31.72
C PRO A 452 -7.33 -22.90 33.03
N THR A 453 -7.90 -22.49 34.15
CA THR A 453 -7.65 -23.15 35.45
C THR A 453 -8.47 -24.41 35.52
N LEU A 454 -7.84 -25.53 35.90
CA LEU A 454 -8.50 -26.82 36.06
C LEU A 454 -9.03 -26.99 37.46
N SER A 455 -10.28 -27.45 37.58
CA SER A 455 -10.87 -27.84 38.86
C SER A 455 -10.63 -29.34 39.15
N GLU A 456 -10.84 -29.76 40.41
CA GLU A 456 -10.79 -31.20 40.77
C GLU A 456 -11.79 -32.01 39.92
N ASP A 457 -12.95 -31.45 39.61
CA ASP A 457 -13.99 -32.09 38.78
C ASP A 457 -13.52 -32.27 37.32
N ASP A 458 -12.72 -31.37 36.80
CA ASP A 458 -12.13 -31.48 35.46
C ASP A 458 -11.16 -32.67 35.42
N PHE A 459 -10.30 -32.82 36.44
CA PHE A 459 -9.42 -33.97 36.57
C PHE A 459 -10.20 -35.28 36.65
N ALA A 460 -11.26 -35.32 37.46
CA ALA A 460 -12.11 -36.53 37.59
C ALA A 460 -12.87 -36.87 36.30
N ARG A 461 -13.19 -35.90 35.44
CA ARG A 461 -13.79 -36.12 34.11
C ARG A 461 -12.79 -36.74 33.15
N PHE A 462 -11.57 -36.25 33.11
CA PHE A 462 -10.50 -36.78 32.25
C PHE A 462 -10.07 -38.21 32.66
N GLU A 463 -10.08 -38.52 33.94
CA GLU A 463 -9.78 -39.89 34.42
C GLU A 463 -10.84 -40.93 33.98
N ARG A 464 -12.07 -40.50 33.76
CA ARG A 464 -13.16 -41.34 33.29
C ARG A 464 -13.22 -41.50 31.76
N GLY A 465 -12.54 -40.58 31.04
CA GLY A 465 -12.39 -40.63 29.59
C GLY A 465 -11.11 -41.33 29.12
N SER A 466 -10.97 -41.56 27.85
CA SER A 466 -9.81 -42.25 27.25
C SER A 466 -8.52 -41.43 27.20
N GLY A 467 -8.42 -40.27 27.85
CA GLY A 467 -7.28 -39.38 27.81
C GLY A 467 -6.64 -39.09 29.19
N SER A 468 -5.33 -38.98 29.24
CA SER A 468 -4.64 -38.50 30.46
C SER A 468 -4.86 -37.00 30.66
N PRO A 469 -5.29 -36.56 31.88
CA PRO A 469 -5.40 -35.12 32.22
C PRO A 469 -4.13 -34.35 31.92
N LEU A 470 -2.97 -34.92 32.18
CA LEU A 470 -1.66 -34.32 31.95
C LEU A 470 -1.42 -34.06 30.45
N THR A 471 -1.87 -34.94 29.56
CA THR A 471 -1.74 -34.79 28.12
C THR A 471 -2.59 -33.59 27.61
N PHE A 472 -3.80 -33.46 28.15
CA PHE A 472 -4.68 -32.34 27.77
C PHE A 472 -4.13 -30.97 28.28
N ILE A 473 -3.64 -30.94 29.52
CA ILE A 473 -2.98 -29.76 30.08
C ILE A 473 -1.76 -29.36 29.24
N SER A 474 -0.93 -30.34 28.85
CA SER A 474 0.23 -30.11 27.99
C SER A 474 -0.18 -29.46 26.67
N ARG A 475 -1.24 -29.96 26.02
CA ARG A 475 -1.80 -29.42 24.76
C ARG A 475 -2.33 -28.00 24.95
N LEU A 476 -3.09 -27.74 26.03
CA LEU A 476 -3.59 -26.40 26.36
C LEU A 476 -2.44 -25.41 26.57
N THR A 477 -1.37 -25.83 27.22
CA THR A 477 -0.22 -24.98 27.47
C THR A 477 0.59 -24.71 26.20
N GLU A 478 0.79 -25.75 25.39
CA GLU A 478 1.53 -25.66 24.10
C GLU A 478 0.78 -24.81 23.08
N LEU A 479 -0.55 -24.95 23.00
CA LEU A 479 -1.41 -24.27 22.06
C LEU A 479 -2.02 -22.97 22.61
N ALA A 480 -1.64 -22.57 23.82
CA ALA A 480 -2.03 -21.28 24.34
C ALA A 480 -1.56 -20.14 23.40
N PRO A 481 -2.41 -19.13 23.14
CA PRO A 481 -2.07 -18.07 22.17
C PRO A 481 -0.72 -17.41 22.46
N ALA A 482 -0.39 -17.17 23.72
CA ALA A 482 0.90 -16.62 24.11
C ALA A 482 2.09 -17.55 23.78
N ALA A 483 1.91 -18.87 23.96
CA ALA A 483 2.95 -19.86 23.65
C ALA A 483 3.11 -20.04 22.13
N LEU A 484 2.01 -20.09 21.38
CA LEU A 484 2.02 -20.13 19.91
C LEU A 484 2.76 -18.92 19.33
N VAL A 485 2.42 -17.71 19.76
CA VAL A 485 3.10 -16.51 19.29
C VAL A 485 4.58 -16.53 19.67
N ALA A 486 4.94 -16.95 20.87
CA ALA A 486 6.34 -17.05 21.29
C ALA A 486 7.14 -18.07 20.47
N HIS A 487 6.53 -19.19 20.10
CA HIS A 487 7.13 -20.20 19.23
C HIS A 487 7.35 -19.65 17.81
N VAL A 488 6.30 -19.11 17.21
CA VAL A 488 6.33 -18.56 15.86
C VAL A 488 7.34 -17.41 15.72
N VAL A 489 7.44 -16.53 16.73
CA VAL A 489 8.41 -15.43 16.74
C VAL A 489 9.84 -15.93 16.67
N SER A 490 10.14 -17.13 17.20
CA SER A 490 11.49 -17.70 17.13
C SER A 490 11.87 -18.18 15.73
N GLU A 491 10.90 -18.56 14.91
CA GLU A 491 11.08 -19.06 13.54
C GLU A 491 10.88 -17.96 12.50
N LYS A 492 9.80 -17.19 12.62
CA LYS A 492 9.41 -16.11 11.73
C LYS A 492 9.11 -14.84 12.54
N PRO A 493 10.13 -13.98 12.78
CA PRO A 493 10.01 -12.85 13.70
C PRO A 493 9.01 -11.79 13.22
N ASP A 494 8.77 -11.69 11.92
CA ASP A 494 7.80 -10.77 11.32
C ASP A 494 7.29 -11.32 9.97
N ARG A 495 6.24 -10.69 9.44
CA ARG A 495 5.63 -11.03 8.15
C ARG A 495 5.47 -9.76 7.31
N TYR A 496 5.82 -9.86 6.05
CA TYR A 496 5.49 -8.86 5.04
C TYR A 496 4.59 -9.52 3.99
N ASP A 497 3.44 -8.90 3.72
CA ASP A 497 2.48 -9.42 2.75
C ASP A 497 2.82 -8.90 1.36
N LEU A 498 3.19 -9.82 0.47
CA LEU A 498 3.45 -9.54 -0.95
C LEU A 498 2.25 -9.83 -1.85
N ALA A 499 1.14 -10.34 -1.28
CA ALA A 499 -0.04 -10.74 -2.06
C ALA A 499 -0.74 -9.57 -2.78
N LEU A 500 -0.46 -8.34 -2.36
CA LEU A 500 -0.97 -7.13 -3.03
C LEU A 500 -0.17 -6.73 -4.27
N LEU A 501 0.97 -7.39 -4.53
CA LEU A 501 1.84 -7.04 -5.64
C LEU A 501 1.57 -7.93 -6.86
N GLU A 502 1.43 -7.30 -8.01
CA GLU A 502 1.26 -7.97 -9.29
C GLU A 502 2.62 -8.13 -9.99
N PRO A 503 2.90 -9.28 -10.62
CA PRO A 503 4.17 -9.49 -11.27
C PRO A 503 4.31 -8.65 -12.55
N LEU A 504 5.45 -8.00 -12.70
CA LEU A 504 5.90 -7.32 -13.92
C LEU A 504 7.11 -8.07 -14.49
N HIS A 505 6.86 -9.15 -15.22
CA HIS A 505 7.93 -9.99 -15.76
C HIS A 505 8.83 -9.25 -16.75
N PHE A 506 10.14 -9.43 -16.57
CA PHE A 506 11.17 -8.90 -17.46
C PHE A 506 12.33 -9.90 -17.55
N TYR A 507 13.24 -9.67 -18.49
CA TYR A 507 14.46 -10.46 -18.64
C TYR A 507 15.66 -9.63 -18.24
N TYR A 508 16.70 -10.28 -17.73
CA TYR A 508 17.98 -9.64 -17.49
C TYR A 508 19.14 -10.64 -17.66
N GLU A 509 20.32 -10.09 -17.90
CA GLU A 509 21.59 -10.80 -17.86
C GLU A 509 22.64 -9.95 -17.16
N ALA A 510 23.57 -10.59 -16.49
CA ALA A 510 24.73 -9.96 -15.87
C ALA A 510 25.98 -10.58 -16.48
N LEU A 511 26.89 -9.74 -16.97
CA LEU A 511 28.07 -10.13 -17.71
C LEU A 511 29.31 -9.45 -17.10
N ALA A 512 30.36 -10.22 -16.85
CA ALA A 512 31.60 -9.75 -16.27
C ALA A 512 32.71 -9.61 -17.32
N TYR A 513 33.36 -8.46 -17.31
CA TYR A 513 34.48 -8.14 -18.17
C TYR A 513 35.62 -7.54 -17.37
N ARG A 514 36.83 -7.52 -17.98
CA ARG A 514 37.96 -6.79 -17.41
C ARG A 514 37.69 -5.29 -17.37
N GLY A 515 37.76 -4.71 -16.18
CA GLY A 515 37.77 -3.27 -15.96
C GLY A 515 39.17 -2.70 -15.81
N GLU A 516 39.22 -1.42 -15.51
CA GLU A 516 40.48 -0.70 -15.20
C GLU A 516 40.89 -0.95 -13.74
N ASP A 517 42.19 -0.75 -13.43
CA ASP A 517 42.75 -0.80 -12.07
C ASP A 517 42.41 -2.05 -11.26
N GLY A 518 42.33 -3.22 -11.91
CA GLY A 518 42.01 -4.49 -11.26
C GLY A 518 40.58 -4.66 -10.83
N GLN A 519 39.68 -3.78 -11.33
CA GLN A 519 38.24 -3.93 -11.16
C GLN A 519 37.64 -4.85 -12.23
N THR A 520 36.42 -5.30 -11.96
CA THR A 520 35.58 -6.01 -12.92
C THR A 520 34.50 -5.04 -13.41
N ASP A 521 34.36 -4.90 -14.71
CA ASP A 521 33.24 -4.21 -15.35
C ASP A 521 32.06 -5.17 -15.39
N LEU A 522 31.08 -4.98 -14.52
CA LEU A 522 29.84 -5.73 -14.49
C LEU A 522 28.79 -4.99 -15.33
N GLN A 523 28.37 -5.60 -16.44
CA GLN A 523 27.34 -5.10 -17.33
C GLN A 523 26.04 -5.84 -17.06
N ILE A 524 24.96 -5.11 -16.75
CA ILE A 524 23.62 -5.65 -16.54
C ILE A 524 22.73 -5.14 -17.67
N ASN A 525 22.25 -6.04 -18.53
CA ASN A 525 21.30 -5.76 -19.59
C ASN A 525 19.91 -6.20 -19.13
N ILE A 526 18.90 -5.35 -19.30
CA ILE A 526 17.52 -5.57 -18.87
C ILE A 526 16.61 -5.39 -20.07
N ALA A 527 15.68 -6.32 -20.28
CA ALA A 527 14.71 -6.25 -21.37
C ALA A 527 13.29 -6.36 -20.83
N LEU A 528 12.49 -5.31 -21.06
CA LEU A 528 11.09 -5.20 -20.65
C LEU A 528 10.19 -5.54 -21.83
N PRO A 529 9.38 -6.61 -21.78
CA PRO A 529 8.36 -6.88 -22.78
C PRO A 529 7.30 -5.77 -22.79
N ILE A 530 7.13 -5.10 -23.94
CA ILE A 530 6.22 -3.95 -24.05
C ILE A 530 4.77 -4.36 -23.83
N ASP A 531 4.36 -5.54 -24.29
CA ASP A 531 3.04 -6.12 -24.05
C ASP A 531 2.74 -6.29 -22.56
N ASN A 532 3.73 -6.71 -21.77
CA ASN A 532 3.59 -6.89 -20.32
C ASN A 532 3.55 -5.55 -19.56
N VAL A 533 4.31 -4.56 -20.03
CA VAL A 533 4.27 -3.20 -19.49
C VAL A 533 2.95 -2.50 -19.85
N ALA A 534 2.42 -2.77 -21.03
CA ALA A 534 1.26 -2.13 -21.64
C ALA A 534 -0.10 -2.73 -21.25
N MET A 535 -0.14 -3.78 -20.41
CA MET A 535 -1.42 -4.37 -19.99
C MET A 535 -2.36 -3.27 -19.48
N ASP A 536 -3.58 -3.25 -19.99
CA ASP A 536 -4.68 -2.34 -19.63
C ASP A 536 -4.50 -0.86 -20.03
N GLU A 537 -3.55 -0.54 -20.92
CA GLU A 537 -3.37 0.82 -21.42
C GLU A 537 -3.88 1.01 -22.85
N ASP A 538 -4.36 2.21 -23.12
CA ASP A 538 -4.74 2.61 -24.47
C ASP A 538 -3.52 2.71 -25.41
N PRO A 539 -3.68 2.44 -26.70
CA PRO A 539 -2.64 2.74 -27.70
C PRO A 539 -2.18 4.20 -27.63
N ASP A 540 -0.92 4.44 -27.99
CA ASP A 540 -0.28 5.76 -27.99
C ASP A 540 -0.05 6.41 -26.62
N THR A 541 -0.03 5.61 -25.53
CA THR A 541 0.35 6.07 -24.21
C THR A 541 1.85 5.87 -23.93
N THR A 542 2.36 6.61 -22.94
CA THR A 542 3.72 6.40 -22.42
C THR A 542 3.61 5.95 -20.96
N VAL A 543 4.12 4.76 -20.70
CA VAL A 543 4.18 4.20 -19.35
C VAL A 543 5.55 4.43 -18.76
N VAL A 544 5.60 4.81 -17.50
CA VAL A 544 6.88 4.96 -16.77
C VAL A 544 7.13 3.72 -15.94
N VAL A 545 8.27 3.06 -16.23
CA VAL A 545 8.78 1.93 -15.46
C VAL A 545 10.01 2.37 -14.69
N GLU A 546 9.99 2.25 -13.39
CA GLU A 546 11.17 2.45 -12.55
C GLU A 546 12.01 1.17 -12.55
N ARG A 547 13.26 1.29 -12.96
CA ARG A 547 14.28 0.25 -12.89
C ARG A 547 15.20 0.50 -11.73
N ARG A 548 15.44 -0.52 -10.89
CA ARG A 548 16.44 -0.50 -9.82
C ARG A 548 17.42 -1.66 -9.99
N VAL A 549 18.69 -1.35 -9.93
CA VAL A 549 19.77 -2.34 -9.89
C VAL A 549 20.58 -2.08 -8.62
N VAL A 550 20.66 -3.08 -7.75
CA VAL A 550 21.37 -2.98 -6.49
C VAL A 550 22.36 -4.13 -6.38
N LEU A 551 23.57 -3.82 -6.03
CA LEU A 551 24.65 -4.78 -5.77
C LEU A 551 25.03 -4.74 -4.30
N LEU A 552 24.94 -5.87 -3.63
CA LEU A 552 25.18 -6.03 -2.20
C LEU A 552 26.39 -6.95 -1.95
N ARG A 553 27.17 -6.67 -0.89
CA ARG A 553 28.13 -7.60 -0.32
C ARG A 553 27.71 -7.89 1.12
N GLY A 554 27.09 -9.05 1.33
CA GLY A 554 26.38 -9.34 2.58
C GLY A 554 25.24 -8.35 2.82
N ALA A 555 25.31 -7.60 3.91
CA ALA A 555 24.31 -6.56 4.23
C ALA A 555 24.77 -5.14 3.83
N GLN A 556 25.86 -5.00 3.10
CA GLN A 556 26.38 -3.71 2.67
C GLN A 556 26.01 -3.46 1.21
N GLU A 557 25.39 -2.32 0.94
CA GLU A 557 25.16 -1.86 -0.41
C GLU A 557 26.47 -1.31 -1.01
N ILE A 558 26.84 -1.83 -2.16
CA ILE A 558 28.04 -1.47 -2.90
C ILE A 558 27.71 -0.49 -4.03
N SER A 559 26.60 -0.74 -4.72
CA SER A 559 26.16 0.11 -5.82
C SER A 559 24.65 0.11 -5.92
N ARG A 560 24.07 1.25 -6.30
CA ARG A 560 22.66 1.44 -6.59
C ARG A 560 22.51 2.27 -7.85
N SER A 561 21.70 1.78 -8.78
CA SER A 561 21.24 2.53 -9.96
C SER A 561 19.72 2.53 -9.98
N VAL A 562 19.12 3.71 -10.02
CA VAL A 562 17.67 3.90 -10.12
C VAL A 562 17.39 4.81 -11.29
N GLU A 563 16.49 4.41 -12.18
CA GLU A 563 16.13 5.18 -13.36
C GLU A 563 14.67 4.97 -13.74
N ASN A 564 14.03 6.04 -14.20
CA ASN A 564 12.67 6.01 -14.74
C ASN A 564 12.72 5.90 -16.25
N LEU A 565 12.24 4.80 -16.78
CA LEU A 565 12.21 4.50 -18.20
C LEU A 565 10.83 4.85 -18.76
N ALA A 566 10.79 5.74 -19.74
CA ALA A 566 9.57 6.05 -20.48
C ALA A 566 9.41 5.03 -21.61
N VAL A 567 8.45 4.13 -21.50
CA VAL A 567 8.14 3.11 -22.51
C VAL A 567 6.93 3.57 -23.32
N GLY A 568 7.15 3.89 -24.58
CA GLY A 568 6.09 4.25 -25.53
C GLY A 568 5.34 3.00 -26.00
N ILE A 569 4.02 3.05 -25.90
CA ILE A 569 3.12 1.99 -26.30
C ILE A 569 2.43 2.41 -27.57
N ASN A 570 2.55 1.60 -28.62
CA ASN A 570 1.73 1.72 -29.84
C ASN A 570 1.36 0.31 -30.32
N ASP A 571 0.33 0.21 -31.17
CA ASP A 571 -0.17 -1.08 -31.67
C ASP A 571 0.93 -1.91 -32.33
N MET A 572 1.84 -1.28 -33.07
CA MET A 572 2.94 -1.97 -33.72
C MET A 572 3.95 -2.58 -32.75
N ASN A 573 4.26 -1.89 -31.65
CA ASN A 573 5.19 -2.39 -30.63
C ASN A 573 4.57 -3.53 -29.81
N ARG A 574 3.26 -3.48 -29.59
CA ARG A 574 2.50 -4.47 -28.82
C ARG A 574 2.38 -5.79 -29.58
N ASP A 575 1.99 -5.73 -30.84
CA ASP A 575 1.73 -6.91 -31.66
C ASP A 575 3.00 -7.66 -32.08
N GLN A 576 4.15 -6.98 -32.12
CA GLN A 576 5.42 -7.57 -32.50
C GLN A 576 6.20 -8.20 -31.34
N GLY A 577 5.72 -8.09 -30.08
CA GLY A 577 6.41 -8.60 -28.90
C GLY A 577 7.78 -7.95 -28.68
N LEU A 578 7.87 -6.64 -28.94
CA LEU A 578 9.12 -5.90 -28.83
C LEU A 578 9.55 -5.76 -27.37
N LEU A 579 10.87 -5.67 -27.18
CA LEU A 579 11.51 -5.49 -25.89
C LEU A 579 12.11 -4.08 -25.80
N ALA A 580 11.81 -3.37 -24.70
CA ALA A 580 12.57 -2.18 -24.35
C ALA A 580 13.84 -2.62 -23.60
N VAL A 581 15.02 -2.41 -24.23
CA VAL A 581 16.30 -2.90 -23.70
C VAL A 581 17.09 -1.75 -23.09
N GLU A 582 17.59 -1.96 -21.86
CA GLU A 582 18.40 -1.02 -21.10
C GLU A 582 19.68 -1.69 -20.60
N ARG A 583 20.72 -0.89 -20.33
CA ARG A 583 22.01 -1.34 -19.82
C ARG A 583 22.42 -0.52 -18.60
N VAL A 584 22.99 -1.21 -17.61
CA VAL A 584 23.64 -0.64 -16.43
C VAL A 584 25.05 -1.18 -16.33
N ASP A 585 26.02 -0.29 -16.23
CA ASP A 585 27.41 -0.64 -16.03
C ASP A 585 27.84 -0.30 -14.60
N VAL A 586 28.48 -1.27 -13.91
CA VAL A 586 28.95 -1.12 -12.54
C VAL A 586 30.41 -1.57 -12.46
N LYS A 587 31.31 -0.74 -11.94
CA LYS A 587 32.72 -1.10 -11.71
C LYS A 587 32.88 -1.54 -10.27
N VAL A 588 33.34 -2.77 -10.05
CA VAL A 588 33.47 -3.37 -8.72
C VAL A 588 34.74 -4.19 -8.58
N GLN A 589 35.18 -4.40 -7.35
CA GLN A 589 36.27 -5.33 -7.05
C GLN A 589 35.81 -6.78 -7.27
N PRO A 590 36.72 -7.71 -7.64
CA PRO A 590 36.41 -9.13 -7.70
C PRO A 590 35.84 -9.66 -6.37
N GLY A 591 35.01 -10.69 -6.43
CA GLY A 591 34.45 -11.34 -5.25
C GLY A 591 32.95 -11.71 -5.38
N GLU A 592 32.39 -12.15 -4.25
CA GLU A 592 30.97 -12.56 -4.19
C GLU A 592 30.06 -11.37 -3.90
N TYR A 593 28.98 -11.27 -4.68
CA TYR A 593 27.95 -10.23 -4.58
C TYR A 593 26.55 -10.81 -4.74
N GLU A 594 25.59 -10.19 -4.11
CA GLU A 594 24.17 -10.40 -4.37
C GLU A 594 23.67 -9.29 -5.30
N LEU A 595 23.31 -9.64 -6.53
CA LEU A 595 22.66 -8.74 -7.48
C LEU A 595 21.14 -8.80 -7.29
N ARG A 596 20.51 -7.64 -7.19
CA ARG A 596 19.05 -7.45 -7.23
C ARG A 596 18.67 -6.54 -8.37
N VAL A 597 17.77 -7.01 -9.22
CA VAL A 597 17.22 -6.23 -10.35
C VAL A 597 15.72 -6.15 -10.19
N GLN A 598 15.20 -4.95 -10.15
CA GLN A 598 13.77 -4.66 -10.01
C GLN A 598 13.27 -3.85 -11.20
N ALA A 599 12.08 -4.18 -11.66
CA ALA A 599 11.25 -3.32 -12.50
C ALA A 599 9.91 -3.11 -11.79
N SER A 600 9.47 -1.87 -11.69
CA SER A 600 8.17 -1.51 -11.12
C SER A 600 7.48 -0.48 -12.00
N ARG A 601 6.21 -0.69 -12.32
CA ARG A 601 5.40 0.28 -13.05
C ARG A 601 4.94 1.36 -12.06
N ARG A 602 5.31 2.60 -12.31
CA ARG A 602 4.95 3.72 -11.42
C ARG A 602 3.45 3.87 -11.28
N ASN A 603 3.02 4.27 -10.08
CA ASN A 603 1.63 4.46 -9.72
C ASN A 603 0.77 3.18 -9.77
N THR A 604 1.37 2.01 -9.73
CA THR A 604 0.69 0.72 -9.65
C THR A 604 1.37 -0.19 -8.64
N ASN A 605 0.71 -1.30 -8.28
CA ASN A 605 1.30 -2.37 -7.48
C ASN A 605 2.10 -3.40 -8.32
N ARG A 606 2.34 -3.11 -9.62
CA ARG A 606 3.04 -4.04 -10.53
C ARG A 606 4.54 -3.91 -10.39
N VAL A 607 5.15 -4.98 -9.88
CA VAL A 607 6.59 -5.05 -9.61
C VAL A 607 7.11 -6.47 -9.75
N GLN A 608 8.35 -6.59 -10.19
CA GLN A 608 9.09 -7.85 -10.18
C GLN A 608 10.51 -7.59 -9.72
N VAL A 609 11.03 -8.46 -8.88
CA VAL A 609 12.43 -8.44 -8.44
C VAL A 609 13.05 -9.80 -8.69
N TYR A 610 14.20 -9.79 -9.33
CA TYR A 610 15.06 -10.97 -9.47
C TYR A 610 16.31 -10.81 -8.64
N GLY A 611 16.79 -11.92 -8.06
CA GLY A 611 18.00 -11.95 -7.27
C GLY A 611 18.92 -13.06 -7.73
N GLN A 612 20.23 -12.76 -7.77
CA GLN A 612 21.27 -13.70 -8.17
C GLN A 612 22.53 -13.48 -7.34
N ILE A 613 23.19 -14.55 -6.92
CA ILE A 613 24.55 -14.48 -6.39
C ILE A 613 25.51 -14.50 -7.57
N LEU A 614 26.39 -13.52 -7.62
CA LEU A 614 27.46 -13.38 -8.62
C LEU A 614 28.79 -13.64 -7.96
N GLU A 615 29.58 -14.52 -8.57
CA GLU A 615 31.00 -14.71 -8.23
C GLU A 615 31.83 -14.05 -9.34
N LEU A 616 32.29 -12.83 -9.09
CA LEU A 616 33.04 -12.04 -10.08
C LEU A 616 34.51 -12.41 -10.05
N GLU A 617 34.99 -12.89 -11.20
CA GLU A 617 36.37 -13.29 -11.39
C GLU A 617 37.35 -12.11 -11.29
N ASP A 618 38.55 -12.37 -10.82
CA ASP A 618 39.64 -11.42 -10.81
C ASP A 618 40.38 -11.44 -12.17
N PHE A 619 40.01 -10.54 -13.03
CA PHE A 619 40.65 -10.35 -14.34
C PHE A 619 42.06 -9.71 -14.26
N GLY A 620 42.51 -9.30 -13.10
CA GLY A 620 43.88 -8.81 -12.86
C GLY A 620 44.96 -9.91 -12.82
N LYS A 621 44.56 -11.19 -12.87
CA LYS A 621 45.47 -12.33 -12.98
C LYS A 621 46.19 -12.31 -14.32
N THR A 622 47.35 -13.01 -14.37
CA THR A 622 48.19 -13.10 -15.56
C THR A 622 47.89 -14.34 -16.43
N ASP A 623 47.04 -15.23 -15.97
CA ASP A 623 46.62 -16.42 -16.72
C ASP A 623 45.69 -16.03 -17.89
N LEU A 624 45.63 -16.91 -18.91
CA LEU A 624 44.70 -16.74 -20.01
C LEU A 624 43.26 -16.73 -19.49
N MET A 625 42.52 -15.65 -19.77
CA MET A 625 41.14 -15.49 -19.31
C MET A 625 40.20 -15.16 -20.46
N LEU A 626 38.90 -15.49 -20.27
CA LEU A 626 37.84 -15.22 -21.20
C LEU A 626 36.71 -14.47 -20.44
N SER A 627 36.21 -13.40 -21.01
CA SER A 627 35.00 -12.71 -20.47
C SER A 627 33.79 -13.63 -20.48
N ASP A 628 32.71 -13.23 -19.82
CA ASP A 628 31.41 -13.84 -20.09
C ASP A 628 31.00 -13.64 -21.55
N LEU A 629 30.23 -14.61 -22.09
CA LEU A 629 29.77 -14.59 -23.48
C LEU A 629 28.47 -13.79 -23.59
N GLN A 630 28.53 -12.65 -24.26
CA GLN A 630 27.34 -11.84 -24.51
C GLN A 630 26.58 -12.33 -25.72
N ILE A 631 25.37 -12.85 -25.52
CA ILE A 631 24.47 -13.18 -26.61
C ILE A 631 23.75 -11.91 -27.07
N ALA A 632 23.77 -11.64 -28.37
CA ALA A 632 23.25 -10.42 -28.96
C ALA A 632 22.36 -10.68 -30.18
N GLN A 633 21.44 -9.77 -30.44
CA GLN A 633 20.61 -9.77 -31.66
C GLN A 633 21.40 -9.24 -32.86
N ASN A 634 22.32 -8.31 -32.62
CA ASN A 634 23.15 -7.71 -33.64
C ASN A 634 24.47 -7.20 -33.04
N VAL A 635 25.54 -7.23 -33.81
CA VAL A 635 26.83 -6.63 -33.50
C VAL A 635 27.35 -5.93 -34.75
N VAL A 636 27.64 -4.62 -34.64
CA VAL A 636 28.18 -3.80 -35.71
C VAL A 636 29.34 -2.95 -35.20
N GLU A 637 30.16 -2.42 -36.10
CA GLU A 637 31.19 -1.45 -35.72
C GLU A 637 30.56 -0.20 -35.11
N ALA A 638 31.07 0.24 -33.96
CA ALA A 638 30.58 1.45 -33.28
C ALA A 638 30.86 2.69 -34.14
N ASN A 639 29.85 3.53 -34.28
CA ASN A 639 30.00 4.83 -34.97
C ASN A 639 30.55 5.86 -33.96
N PRO A 640 31.77 6.39 -34.18
CA PRO A 640 32.35 7.39 -33.28
C PRO A 640 31.53 8.68 -33.17
N ASP A 641 30.79 9.04 -34.22
CA ASP A 641 29.98 10.25 -34.27
C ASP A 641 28.60 10.10 -33.59
N ARG A 642 28.20 8.85 -33.31
CA ARG A 642 26.92 8.51 -32.65
C ARG A 642 27.15 7.37 -31.67
N PRO A 643 27.72 7.64 -30.49
CA PRO A 643 27.94 6.60 -29.48
C PRO A 643 26.62 5.95 -29.07
N SER A 644 26.57 4.64 -29.16
CA SER A 644 25.45 3.84 -28.68
C SER A 644 25.55 3.59 -27.17
N LYS A 645 24.42 3.50 -26.49
CA LYS A 645 24.38 3.04 -25.09
C LYS A 645 24.86 1.59 -24.91
N PHE A 646 24.95 0.83 -26.01
CA PHE A 646 25.42 -0.54 -26.05
C PHE A 646 26.86 -0.69 -26.58
N GLY A 647 27.56 0.42 -26.73
CA GLY A 647 28.93 0.44 -27.25
C GLY A 647 29.93 -0.24 -26.27
N ARG A 648 30.83 -1.11 -26.80
CA ARG A 648 31.94 -1.72 -26.06
C ARG A 648 33.12 -2.06 -26.99
N LYS A 649 34.31 -1.61 -26.64
CA LYS A 649 35.57 -1.93 -27.35
C LYS A 649 35.48 -1.82 -28.88
N GLY A 650 34.87 -0.76 -29.39
CA GLY A 650 34.72 -0.52 -30.83
C GLY A 650 33.50 -1.17 -31.50
N TRP A 651 32.71 -1.89 -30.75
CA TRP A 651 31.50 -2.55 -31.24
C TRP A 651 30.25 -1.91 -30.62
N ASP A 652 29.15 -1.87 -31.37
CA ASP A 652 27.79 -1.60 -30.92
C ASP A 652 27.07 -2.96 -30.86
N ILE A 653 26.76 -3.40 -29.64
CA ILE A 653 26.29 -4.75 -29.33
C ILE A 653 24.85 -4.67 -28.82
N GLN A 654 23.89 -4.98 -29.69
CA GLN A 654 22.48 -5.01 -29.32
C GLN A 654 22.19 -6.27 -28.46
N PRO A 655 22.04 -6.16 -27.12
CA PRO A 655 21.94 -7.33 -26.27
C PRO A 655 20.62 -8.07 -26.43
N ALA A 656 20.61 -9.36 -26.13
CA ALA A 656 19.46 -10.24 -26.14
C ALA A 656 19.21 -10.88 -24.75
N PRO A 657 18.82 -10.13 -23.71
CA PRO A 657 18.70 -10.66 -22.35
C PRO A 657 17.67 -11.77 -22.20
N ALA A 658 16.65 -11.81 -23.06
CA ALA A 658 15.68 -12.91 -23.13
C ALA A 658 16.30 -14.21 -23.61
N ARG A 659 17.44 -14.14 -24.33
CA ARG A 659 18.16 -15.29 -24.92
C ARG A 659 17.26 -16.24 -25.69
N SER A 660 16.21 -15.70 -26.32
CA SER A 660 15.23 -16.45 -27.10
C SER A 660 15.21 -15.93 -28.53
N PHE A 661 15.41 -16.85 -29.48
CA PHE A 661 15.49 -16.57 -30.92
C PHE A 661 14.47 -17.41 -31.65
N ARG A 662 14.07 -16.97 -32.84
CA ARG A 662 13.29 -17.80 -33.75
C ARG A 662 14.22 -18.58 -34.64
N ALA A 663 13.78 -19.75 -35.11
CA ALA A 663 14.52 -20.49 -36.09
C ALA A 663 14.71 -19.62 -37.37
N GLY A 664 15.96 -19.45 -37.80
CA GLY A 664 16.35 -18.59 -38.94
C GLY A 664 16.73 -17.15 -38.56
N GLU A 665 16.55 -16.73 -37.33
CA GLU A 665 17.11 -15.44 -36.83
C GLU A 665 18.61 -15.63 -36.52
N PRO A 666 19.49 -14.67 -36.88
CA PRO A 666 20.89 -14.75 -36.53
C PRO A 666 21.10 -14.52 -35.02
N LEU A 667 22.02 -15.25 -34.42
CA LEU A 667 22.48 -15.06 -33.06
C LEU A 667 23.95 -14.66 -33.11
N PHE A 668 24.28 -13.54 -32.45
CA PHE A 668 25.65 -13.08 -32.33
C PHE A 668 26.20 -13.37 -30.94
N VAL A 669 27.50 -13.71 -30.86
CA VAL A 669 28.20 -13.97 -29.60
C VAL A 669 29.41 -13.07 -29.55
N TYR A 670 29.42 -12.09 -28.63
CA TYR A 670 30.57 -11.23 -28.37
C TYR A 670 31.35 -11.75 -27.16
N TYR A 671 32.68 -11.62 -27.22
CA TYR A 671 33.63 -12.07 -26.20
C TYR A 671 34.90 -11.23 -26.18
N GLU A 672 35.60 -11.25 -25.04
CA GLU A 672 36.92 -10.67 -24.88
C GLU A 672 37.90 -11.70 -24.32
N ILE A 673 39.09 -11.80 -24.91
CA ILE A 673 40.17 -12.69 -24.48
C ILE A 673 41.26 -11.85 -23.83
N TYR A 674 41.81 -12.28 -22.72
CA TYR A 674 42.83 -11.55 -21.98
C TYR A 674 44.07 -12.37 -21.72
N ASN A 675 45.23 -11.70 -21.68
CA ASN A 675 46.53 -12.24 -21.34
C ASN A 675 47.03 -13.31 -22.34
N LEU A 676 46.78 -13.12 -23.60
CA LEU A 676 47.45 -13.92 -24.65
C LEU A 676 48.94 -13.67 -24.63
N ASN A 677 49.73 -14.73 -24.79
CA ASN A 677 51.19 -14.60 -24.86
C ASN A 677 51.64 -14.26 -26.26
N ARG A 678 52.64 -13.40 -26.37
CA ARG A 678 53.30 -13.08 -27.64
C ARG A 678 54.47 -14.06 -27.89
N ASP A 679 54.60 -14.49 -29.11
CA ASP A 679 55.74 -15.27 -29.58
C ASP A 679 57.00 -14.40 -29.74
N GLU A 680 58.10 -15.00 -30.21
CA GLU A 680 59.37 -14.31 -30.44
C GLU A 680 59.32 -13.21 -31.51
N PHE A 681 58.23 -13.19 -32.32
CA PHE A 681 57.98 -12.17 -33.33
C PHE A 681 56.99 -11.11 -32.84
N GLY A 682 56.59 -11.14 -31.57
CA GLY A 682 55.65 -10.24 -30.95
C GLY A 682 54.16 -10.47 -31.37
N GLN A 683 53.85 -11.65 -31.94
CA GLN A 683 52.51 -12.03 -32.36
C GLN A 683 51.84 -12.93 -31.31
N THR A 684 50.55 -12.79 -31.14
CA THR A 684 49.72 -13.73 -30.39
C THR A 684 49.11 -14.77 -31.34
N ARG A 685 49.07 -16.03 -30.95
CA ARG A 685 48.46 -17.12 -31.71
C ARG A 685 47.55 -17.91 -30.79
N TYR A 686 46.30 -18.00 -31.16
CA TYR A 686 45.32 -18.70 -30.36
C TYR A 686 44.28 -19.43 -31.21
N GLN A 687 43.69 -20.47 -30.62
CA GLN A 687 42.68 -21.30 -31.23
C GLN A 687 41.35 -21.08 -30.49
N ILE A 688 40.26 -20.84 -31.20
CA ILE A 688 38.90 -20.77 -30.67
C ILE A 688 38.14 -22.01 -31.13
N GLY A 689 37.58 -22.73 -30.16
CA GLY A 689 36.66 -23.85 -30.36
C GLY A 689 35.28 -23.51 -29.81
N CYS A 690 34.23 -23.66 -30.60
CA CYS A 690 32.86 -23.50 -30.17
C CYS A 690 32.05 -24.79 -30.37
N GLU A 691 31.33 -25.19 -29.33
CA GLU A 691 30.42 -26.32 -29.34
C GLU A 691 29.01 -25.88 -28.92
N VAL A 692 27.97 -26.35 -29.63
CA VAL A 692 26.57 -26.12 -29.28
C VAL A 692 25.88 -27.47 -29.07
N GLU A 693 25.29 -27.65 -27.90
CA GLU A 693 24.59 -28.88 -27.52
C GLU A 693 23.15 -28.59 -27.07
N THR A 694 22.23 -29.54 -27.31
CA THR A 694 20.87 -29.46 -26.75
C THR A 694 20.84 -29.89 -25.29
N THR A 695 20.03 -29.25 -24.45
CA THR A 695 19.88 -29.56 -23.02
C THR A 695 18.64 -30.44 -22.73
N THR A 696 18.04 -31.10 -23.74
CA THR A 696 16.88 -31.97 -23.55
C THR A 696 17.26 -33.29 -22.85
N SER A 697 16.31 -33.86 -22.10
CA SER A 697 16.48 -35.05 -21.23
C SER A 697 16.80 -36.36 -21.94
N GLU A 698 16.89 -36.41 -23.27
CA GLU A 698 17.18 -37.61 -24.05
C GLU A 698 18.65 -37.78 -24.48
N GLY A 699 19.57 -36.99 -23.88
CA GLY A 699 21.01 -37.08 -24.16
C GLY A 699 21.49 -35.88 -24.99
N LYS A 700 22.79 -35.62 -24.86
CA LYS A 700 23.48 -34.57 -25.64
C LYS A 700 23.52 -34.96 -27.11
N ILE A 701 22.68 -34.30 -27.90
CA ILE A 701 22.72 -34.45 -29.36
C ILE A 701 23.53 -33.28 -29.91
N LYS A 702 24.68 -33.58 -30.52
CA LYS A 702 25.46 -32.62 -31.30
C LYS A 702 24.67 -32.23 -32.53
N ILE A 703 24.34 -30.95 -32.71
CA ILE A 703 23.61 -30.45 -33.85
C ILE A 703 24.56 -29.71 -34.78
N PRO A 704 24.46 -29.92 -36.11
CA PRO A 704 25.27 -29.16 -37.06
C PRO A 704 24.79 -27.73 -37.15
N PHE A 705 25.57 -26.78 -36.67
CA PHE A 705 25.39 -25.35 -36.92
C PHE A 705 26.47 -24.86 -37.89
N LEU A 706 26.07 -24.08 -38.87
CA LEU A 706 26.95 -23.35 -39.76
C LEU A 706 27.26 -21.99 -39.13
N ALA A 707 28.47 -21.79 -38.63
CA ALA A 707 28.95 -20.48 -38.28
C ALA A 707 29.45 -19.72 -39.52
N LYS A 708 28.87 -18.54 -39.78
CA LYS A 708 29.41 -17.62 -40.77
C LYS A 708 30.44 -16.74 -40.10
N LEU A 709 31.69 -17.12 -40.25
CA LEU A 709 32.81 -16.26 -39.92
C LEU A 709 32.97 -15.18 -40.99
N ARG A 710 33.28 -13.98 -40.65
CA ARG A 710 33.57 -12.85 -41.54
C ARG A 710 34.79 -13.13 -42.46
N LYS A 711 35.50 -14.26 -42.25
CA LYS A 711 36.57 -14.75 -43.10
C LYS A 711 36.51 -16.27 -43.29
N LYS A 712 36.15 -16.67 -44.55
CA LYS A 712 36.39 -17.94 -45.27
C LYS A 712 35.91 -19.26 -44.64
N GLN A 713 34.99 -19.85 -45.42
CA GLN A 713 34.57 -21.25 -45.67
C GLN A 713 35.28 -22.40 -44.95
N GLY A 714 34.44 -23.29 -44.36
CA GLY A 714 34.73 -24.67 -44.03
C GLY A 714 33.69 -25.28 -43.10
N GLU A 715 32.91 -26.25 -43.55
CA GLU A 715 31.93 -27.02 -42.81
C GLU A 715 32.57 -27.70 -41.58
N LYS A 716 32.02 -27.53 -40.35
CA LYS A 716 32.04 -28.54 -39.28
C LYS A 716 31.15 -28.20 -38.09
N ILE A 717 30.59 -29.23 -37.49
CA ILE A 717 29.92 -29.35 -36.18
C ILE A 717 30.94 -29.05 -35.08
N GLY A 718 30.78 -27.94 -34.36
CA GLY A 718 31.84 -27.41 -33.58
C GLY A 718 32.97 -26.90 -34.46
N PHE A 719 33.10 -25.61 -34.58
CA PHE A 719 34.18 -25.04 -35.38
C PHE A 719 35.38 -24.75 -34.49
N GLU A 720 36.54 -25.13 -34.98
CA GLU A 720 37.82 -24.70 -34.44
C GLU A 720 38.53 -23.87 -35.50
N PHE A 721 39.05 -22.72 -35.13
CA PHE A 721 39.85 -21.90 -36.00
C PHE A 721 40.97 -21.22 -35.25
N GLU A 722 42.09 -21.06 -35.93
CA GLU A 722 43.24 -20.35 -35.39
C GLU A 722 43.21 -18.88 -35.78
N GLN A 723 43.55 -18.01 -34.86
CA GLN A 723 43.74 -16.59 -35.10
C GLN A 723 45.17 -16.16 -34.71
N THR A 724 45.63 -15.10 -35.34
CA THR A 724 46.86 -14.42 -35.03
C THR A 724 46.57 -12.94 -34.84
N GLY A 725 47.08 -12.36 -33.75
CA GLY A 725 46.95 -10.97 -33.40
C GLY A 725 48.29 -10.34 -33.01
N THR A 726 48.25 -9.10 -32.57
CA THR A 726 49.41 -8.37 -32.05
C THR A 726 49.21 -7.91 -30.63
N GLU A 727 47.96 -7.97 -30.14
CA GLU A 727 47.61 -7.50 -28.80
C GLU A 727 47.48 -8.71 -27.84
N THR A 728 47.78 -8.48 -26.56
CA THR A 728 47.60 -9.46 -25.50
C THR A 728 46.14 -9.61 -25.09
N ASP A 729 45.34 -8.62 -25.39
CA ASP A 729 43.89 -8.60 -25.14
C ASP A 729 43.17 -8.41 -26.48
N GLU A 730 42.33 -9.35 -26.84
CA GLU A 730 41.59 -9.37 -28.09
C GLU A 730 40.07 -9.34 -27.79
N ASN A 731 39.30 -8.78 -28.69
CA ASN A 731 37.84 -8.80 -28.63
C ASN A 731 37.27 -9.00 -30.03
N ASP A 732 36.26 -9.84 -30.13
CA ASP A 732 35.63 -10.14 -31.42
C ASP A 732 34.23 -10.74 -31.19
N PHE A 733 33.55 -11.04 -32.26
CA PHE A 733 32.26 -11.72 -32.25
C PHE A 733 32.15 -12.70 -33.40
N PHE A 734 31.24 -13.66 -33.26
CA PHE A 734 30.82 -14.53 -34.37
C PHE A 734 29.31 -14.64 -34.44
N GLU A 735 28.82 -14.99 -35.59
CA GLU A 735 27.40 -15.24 -35.87
C GLU A 735 27.13 -16.74 -35.92
N LEU A 736 26.05 -17.19 -35.25
CA LEU A 736 25.48 -18.52 -35.35
C LEU A 736 24.23 -18.48 -36.22
N ASP A 737 24.23 -19.29 -37.28
CA ASP A 737 23.06 -19.48 -38.13
C ASP A 737 22.11 -20.49 -37.50
N LEU A 738 20.92 -20.05 -37.12
CA LEU A 738 19.87 -20.85 -36.49
C LEU A 738 18.85 -21.43 -37.50
N SER A 739 19.11 -21.35 -38.79
CA SER A 739 18.15 -21.77 -39.83
C SER A 739 17.76 -23.25 -39.75
N GLU A 740 18.66 -24.12 -39.30
CA GLU A 740 18.42 -25.56 -39.12
C GLU A 740 18.18 -25.95 -37.65
N ALA A 741 18.16 -24.98 -36.75
CA ALA A 741 17.95 -25.22 -35.32
C ALA A 741 16.51 -25.67 -35.07
N LYS A 742 16.35 -26.77 -34.32
CA LYS A 742 15.04 -27.22 -33.85
C LYS A 742 14.63 -26.42 -32.62
N PRO A 743 13.32 -26.21 -32.39
CA PRO A 743 12.87 -25.60 -31.14
C PRO A 743 13.38 -26.35 -29.92
N GLY A 744 13.94 -25.63 -28.96
CA GLY A 744 14.52 -26.21 -27.74
C GLY A 744 15.51 -25.30 -27.04
N SER A 745 16.09 -25.79 -25.96
CA SER A 745 17.13 -25.10 -25.19
C SER A 745 18.52 -25.63 -25.59
N TYR A 746 19.46 -24.72 -25.70
CA TYR A 746 20.83 -24.99 -26.15
C TYR A 746 21.85 -24.43 -25.20
N GLU A 747 22.96 -25.14 -25.03
CA GLU A 747 24.19 -24.67 -24.36
C GLU A 747 25.24 -24.39 -25.43
N LEU A 748 25.73 -23.16 -25.47
CA LEU A 748 26.92 -22.76 -26.22
C LEU A 748 28.13 -22.83 -25.28
N ARG A 749 29.17 -23.56 -25.66
CA ARG A 749 30.43 -23.60 -24.96
C ARG A 749 31.53 -23.08 -25.88
N MET A 750 32.26 -22.06 -25.43
CA MET A 750 33.43 -21.52 -26.10
C MET A 750 34.68 -21.87 -25.32
N ARG A 751 35.72 -22.34 -26.04
CA ARG A 751 37.04 -22.65 -25.52
C ARG A 751 38.06 -21.83 -26.27
N VAL A 752 39.02 -21.25 -25.56
CA VAL A 752 40.17 -20.54 -26.12
C VAL A 752 41.44 -21.24 -25.66
N THR A 753 42.32 -21.53 -26.59
CA THR A 753 43.64 -22.10 -26.33
C THR A 753 44.75 -21.18 -26.87
N ASP A 754 45.58 -20.66 -26.00
CA ASP A 754 46.80 -19.94 -26.41
C ASP A 754 47.83 -20.95 -26.94
N LEU A 755 48.13 -20.83 -28.23
CA LEU A 755 49.05 -21.78 -28.91
C LEU A 755 50.53 -21.54 -28.55
N THR A 756 50.84 -20.40 -27.92
CA THR A 756 52.22 -20.07 -27.49
C THR A 756 52.61 -20.83 -26.22
N ASN A 757 51.69 -20.90 -25.25
CA ASN A 757 51.93 -21.54 -23.95
C ASN A 757 51.02 -22.73 -23.63
N GLN A 758 50.07 -23.07 -24.52
CA GLN A 758 49.10 -24.16 -24.38
C GLN A 758 48.11 -23.98 -23.21
N GLN A 759 47.96 -22.77 -22.67
CA GLN A 759 46.90 -22.48 -21.71
C GLN A 759 45.52 -22.49 -22.39
N THR A 760 44.54 -22.97 -21.65
CA THR A 760 43.17 -23.08 -22.15
C THR A 760 42.18 -22.53 -21.12
N THR A 761 41.22 -21.75 -21.59
CA THR A 761 40.09 -21.25 -20.80
C THR A 761 38.78 -21.52 -21.53
N SER A 762 37.64 -21.55 -20.80
CA SER A 762 36.34 -21.78 -21.41
C SER A 762 35.21 -21.09 -20.65
N LYS A 763 34.21 -20.62 -21.41
CA LYS A 763 32.96 -20.11 -20.89
C LYS A 763 31.78 -20.74 -21.62
N HIS A 764 30.59 -20.68 -21.02
CA HIS A 764 29.37 -21.20 -21.64
C HIS A 764 28.21 -20.21 -21.46
N SER A 765 27.24 -20.31 -22.34
CA SER A 765 26.01 -19.53 -22.27
C SER A 765 24.84 -20.35 -22.80
N MET A 766 23.65 -20.08 -22.26
CA MET A 766 22.42 -20.77 -22.65
C MET A 766 21.55 -19.87 -23.52
N PHE A 767 20.86 -20.46 -24.50
CA PHE A 767 19.84 -19.78 -25.30
C PHE A 767 18.71 -20.74 -25.69
N THR A 768 17.61 -20.20 -26.14
CA THR A 768 16.46 -21.00 -26.62
C THR A 768 16.11 -20.64 -28.05
N VAL A 769 15.63 -21.63 -28.78
CA VAL A 769 15.09 -21.45 -30.14
C VAL A 769 13.61 -21.80 -30.08
N SER A 770 12.78 -20.87 -30.52
CA SER A 770 11.34 -21.05 -30.67
C SER A 770 10.96 -21.42 -32.10
N PRO A 771 9.83 -22.11 -32.33
CA PRO A 771 9.37 -22.41 -33.67
C PRO A 771 9.13 -21.14 -34.52
N THR A 772 9.36 -21.22 -35.81
CA THR A 772 8.84 -20.23 -36.77
C THR A 772 7.32 -20.23 -36.70
N ARG A 773 6.69 -19.06 -36.57
CA ARG A 773 5.23 -18.94 -36.64
C ARG A 773 4.69 -19.36 -37.98
#